data_95b689047e2dda1388250544c8646297
#
_entry.id   95b689047e2dda1388250544c8646297
#
_cell.length_a   1.000
_cell.length_b   1.000
_cell.length_c   1.000
_cell.angle_alpha   90.00
_cell.angle_beta   90.00
_cell.angle_gamma   90.00
#
_symmetry.space_group_name_H-M   'P 1'
#
loop_
_entity.id
_entity.type
_entity.pdbx_description
1 polymer ?
#
loop_
_entity_poly.entity_id
_entity_poly.type
_entity_poly.pdbx_seq_one_letter_code
_entity_poly.pdbx_strand_id
1 'polypeptide(L)'
;VDSLGVNPIANDSSQITKPRVVFAKDLLGETMFYSAKDSIVADIKGKKLYLYNEAKITYGTTNLTANYMVVDLDKKEVYATYTTDSLGRRQGEVLFQDGADEVRAAGMRFNFETKKAIIEETRIQQDESFLFMGIAKRQANEEIHFRNGRFSTCDLDEPHFHFNLTEAVLVPNERIVAGPSNLWVNGVPTPLVLPFAYFPTKNQPKTGLMFPEIIPASPNGIGLQNLGYYFPINDKLNTTIFATIFSRGSFGVANQSEYNVRYKFNGNARFEYMNFSRGFPDTTRQQKVAIRWTHNQDAKANPYWRFNGSINFQSDNNPQATLNPQNQNVFNNATQSNITLNRNFPGKPYTLGMRMGVNQNSGTGNMFVDLPTINFNMSRVQPFKVFRSKDAIGPEKWFEKIGFTYSGEMKNQANFADSLLKRENFGLLPDRFLNGMNHQFNLTSNVQLLGGNLNIVPNLSYNTFMNFQSATPSWDNASQTVLTDSTSGFFMGQNMSLRLSATTTVYSMFQLIGAKNVRFRNVTRPSLGYAFVPVLNQVNTIFTNSGQPVRFTVHDRSLYRSASTNDQSLINFGLTHVTDMKMPSKRDSTGFKKINIIEGLSLNGSYDMLRDSFKLSDINSQLRIKPMEFWNIVAGGNFSFYDWVDSTGRSVNSFAIAREGNRQLGRWTTFNVASTFTFSSKEGQKIISETDQMLKDNWNQDYNYYMLRPYEVMDFRIPWRVNLSYNFDWRRNTNITATDTLRSFIIQTITYQADFTLTPRWMVSTRGTFDIKQMQFSTVSIDVHRNLHCWKLSFFYVPVGFNKSFMVRIAANASMLKDVKYEFRRPPAFF
;
A
#
# COMPACT_ATOMS: atom_id res chain seq x y z
N VAL A 1 -19.48 -5.66 56.95
CA VAL A 1 -18.68 -6.11 58.08
C VAL A 1 -17.45 -5.20 58.21
N ASP A 2 -17.45 -4.49 59.27
CA ASP A 2 -16.53 -3.48 59.77
C ASP A 2 -15.04 -3.74 59.55
N SER A 3 -14.29 -2.64 59.31
CA SER A 3 -13.01 -2.45 59.96
C SER A 3 -12.65 -0.97 60.09
N LEU A 4 -12.56 -0.59 61.28
CA LEU A 4 -12.16 0.59 61.98
C LEU A 4 -10.98 1.36 61.40
N GLY A 5 -11.15 2.68 61.46
CA GLY A 5 -10.14 3.68 61.11
C GLY A 5 -8.95 3.74 62.05
N VAL A 6 -7.87 4.23 61.49
CA VAL A 6 -6.77 4.85 62.29
C VAL A 6 -6.51 6.22 61.68
N ASN A 7 -6.79 7.26 62.41
CA ASN A 7 -6.36 8.61 62.11
C ASN A 7 -4.85 8.73 62.31
N PRO A 8 -4.10 9.32 61.38
CA PRO A 8 -2.80 9.88 61.72
C PRO A 8 -2.95 11.35 62.11
N ILE A 9 -2.27 11.62 63.20
CA ILE A 9 -2.09 12.86 63.90
C ILE A 9 -1.71 14.00 62.94
N ALA A 10 -2.42 15.12 63.02
CA ALA A 10 -2.15 16.36 62.36
C ALA A 10 -0.81 16.92 62.81
N ASN A 11 0.15 17.07 61.93
CA ASN A 11 1.28 17.97 62.09
C ASN A 11 0.79 19.37 61.75
N ASP A 12 0.65 20.15 62.80
CA ASP A 12 0.42 21.60 62.78
C ASP A 12 1.67 22.30 62.21
N SER A 13 1.74 22.47 60.91
CA SER A 13 2.62 23.49 60.33
C SER A 13 1.74 24.70 60.03
N SER A 14 1.81 25.66 60.90
CA SER A 14 1.24 27.00 60.73
C SER A 14 1.68 27.61 59.40
N GLN A 15 0.87 27.35 58.35
CA GLN A 15 0.90 28.16 57.15
C GLN A 15 0.42 29.56 57.58
N ILE A 16 1.33 30.53 57.57
CA ILE A 16 0.99 31.94 57.58
C ILE A 16 0.19 32.19 56.31
N THR A 17 -1.14 32.11 56.40
CA THR A 17 -2.06 32.55 55.38
C THR A 17 -1.87 34.05 55.20
N LYS A 18 -1.15 34.42 54.13
CA LYS A 18 -1.10 35.84 53.72
C LYS A 18 -2.52 36.36 53.58
N PRO A 19 -2.82 37.60 54.04
CA PRO A 19 -4.15 38.14 54.00
C PRO A 19 -4.66 38.21 52.55
N ARG A 20 -5.77 37.54 52.31
CA ARG A 20 -6.47 37.55 51.05
C ARG A 20 -7.45 38.72 51.08
N VAL A 21 -7.21 39.72 50.26
CA VAL A 21 -8.16 40.84 50.10
C VAL A 21 -9.19 40.41 49.04
N VAL A 22 -10.45 40.42 49.42
CA VAL A 22 -11.60 40.15 48.53
C VAL A 22 -12.33 41.46 48.31
N PHE A 23 -12.44 41.87 47.02
CA PHE A 23 -13.17 43.05 46.64
C PHE A 23 -14.69 42.72 46.50
N ALA A 24 -15.55 43.71 46.86
CA ALA A 24 -16.98 43.57 46.79
C ALA A 24 -17.44 43.30 45.34
N LYS A 25 -18.42 42.40 45.19
CA LYS A 25 -19.00 42.00 43.90
C LYS A 25 -19.58 43.17 43.07
N ASP A 26 -20.05 44.18 43.76
CA ASP A 26 -20.72 45.35 43.14
C ASP A 26 -19.77 46.25 42.35
N LEU A 27 -18.45 46.20 42.58
CA LEU A 27 -17.48 46.97 41.82
C LEU A 27 -17.05 46.30 40.50
N LEU A 28 -17.00 44.98 40.45
CA LEU A 28 -16.44 44.24 39.33
C LEU A 28 -17.39 43.18 38.73
N GLY A 29 -18.62 43.04 39.26
CA GLY A 29 -19.59 42.04 38.77
C GLY A 29 -19.34 40.62 39.31
N GLU A 30 -18.08 40.18 39.47
CA GLU A 30 -17.66 38.91 40.08
C GLU A 30 -16.55 39.08 41.09
N THR A 31 -16.33 38.09 41.92
CA THR A 31 -15.24 38.11 42.94
C THR A 31 -13.87 37.90 42.30
N MET A 32 -12.97 38.86 42.49
CA MET A 32 -11.59 38.76 42.04
C MET A 32 -10.72 38.18 43.14
N PHE A 33 -9.97 37.12 42.85
CA PHE A 33 -8.95 36.54 43.69
C PHE A 33 -7.58 36.93 43.17
N TYR A 34 -6.70 37.37 44.06
CA TYR A 34 -5.35 37.77 43.69
C TYR A 34 -4.32 37.27 44.71
N SER A 35 -3.13 37.02 44.23
CA SER A 35 -1.97 36.63 45.06
C SER A 35 -0.68 37.10 44.39
N ALA A 36 0.33 37.33 45.20
CA ALA A 36 1.68 37.60 44.76
C ALA A 36 2.67 36.91 45.71
N LYS A 37 3.85 36.60 45.26
CA LYS A 37 4.87 35.89 46.08
C LYS A 37 5.65 36.86 46.99
N ASP A 38 5.93 38.07 46.48
CA ASP A 38 6.73 39.05 47.23
C ASP A 38 5.85 40.00 48.00
N SER A 39 5.20 40.96 47.36
CA SER A 39 4.40 41.99 48.00
C SER A 39 3.14 42.38 47.23
N ILE A 40 2.15 42.84 48.02
CA ILE A 40 0.90 43.40 47.47
C ILE A 40 0.74 44.77 48.09
N VAL A 41 0.71 45.81 47.26
CA VAL A 41 0.54 47.21 47.72
C VAL A 41 -0.78 47.74 47.24
N ALA A 42 -1.63 48.17 48.19
CA ALA A 42 -2.94 48.80 47.88
C ALA A 42 -2.87 50.32 48.05
N ASP A 43 -3.01 51.05 46.98
CA ASP A 43 -3.25 52.51 47.03
C ASP A 43 -4.76 52.79 47.11
N ILE A 44 -5.22 53.11 48.32
CA ILE A 44 -6.62 53.31 48.60
C ILE A 44 -7.14 54.63 47.94
N LYS A 45 -6.29 55.66 47.88
CA LYS A 45 -6.69 56.97 47.27
C LYS A 45 -6.75 56.88 45.77
N GLY A 46 -5.73 56.23 45.16
CA GLY A 46 -5.69 56.02 43.72
C GLY A 46 -6.46 54.81 43.23
N LYS A 47 -7.13 54.04 44.18
CA LYS A 47 -7.86 52.81 43.88
C LYS A 47 -7.11 51.80 43.00
N LYS A 48 -5.79 51.65 43.30
CA LYS A 48 -4.89 50.75 42.55
C LYS A 48 -4.31 49.68 43.44
N LEU A 49 -4.12 48.49 42.85
CA LEU A 49 -3.49 47.36 43.50
C LEU A 49 -2.25 46.97 42.73
N TYR A 50 -1.11 46.93 43.33
CA TYR A 50 0.16 46.54 42.76
C TYR A 50 0.58 45.18 43.32
N LEU A 51 0.89 44.25 42.45
CA LEU A 51 1.29 42.88 42.78
C LEU A 51 2.69 42.64 42.23
N TYR A 52 3.59 42.17 43.09
CA TYR A 52 4.99 41.97 42.73
C TYR A 52 5.40 40.51 42.89
N ASN A 53 6.07 39.99 41.84
CA ASN A 53 6.65 38.68 41.77
C ASN A 53 5.62 37.54 41.79
N GLU A 54 5.59 36.71 40.73
CA GLU A 54 4.64 35.62 40.53
C GLU A 54 3.19 36.04 40.87
N ALA A 55 2.81 37.21 40.40
CA ALA A 55 1.48 37.76 40.59
C ALA A 55 0.44 36.90 39.85
N LYS A 56 -0.68 36.63 40.50
CA LYS A 56 -1.79 35.88 39.96
C LYS A 56 -3.10 36.56 40.26
N ILE A 57 -3.96 36.67 39.24
CA ILE A 57 -5.33 37.18 39.35
C ILE A 57 -6.27 36.13 38.74
N THR A 58 -7.34 35.80 39.44
CA THR A 58 -8.43 34.95 38.96
C THR A 58 -9.74 35.73 39.04
N TYR A 59 -10.42 35.89 37.93
CA TYR A 59 -11.68 36.54 37.78
C TYR A 59 -12.65 35.72 36.90
N GLY A 60 -13.65 35.10 37.50
CA GLY A 60 -14.49 34.12 36.85
C GLY A 60 -13.69 32.95 36.26
N THR A 61 -13.77 32.73 34.93
CA THR A 61 -13.01 31.72 34.21
C THR A 61 -11.59 32.18 33.83
N THR A 62 -11.31 33.48 33.96
CA THR A 62 -10.07 34.09 33.51
C THR A 62 -8.99 33.99 34.58
N ASN A 63 -7.83 33.44 34.25
CA ASN A 63 -6.63 33.43 35.05
C ASN A 63 -5.53 34.24 34.37
N LEU A 64 -4.93 35.18 35.10
CA LEU A 64 -3.81 36.00 34.63
C LEU A 64 -2.65 35.82 35.59
N THR A 65 -1.48 35.44 35.06
CA THR A 65 -0.22 35.37 35.83
C THR A 65 0.85 36.18 35.16
N ALA A 66 1.63 36.91 35.92
CA ALA A 66 2.78 37.70 35.45
C ALA A 66 3.71 38.05 36.61
N ASN A 67 4.89 38.58 36.33
CA ASN A 67 5.81 38.97 37.37
C ASN A 67 5.42 40.29 38.05
N TYR A 68 4.80 41.18 37.30
CA TYR A 68 4.30 42.47 37.79
C TYR A 68 2.90 42.74 37.26
N MET A 69 1.96 43.13 38.17
CA MET A 69 0.62 43.52 37.79
C MET A 69 0.16 44.76 38.51
N VAL A 70 -0.64 45.58 37.81
CA VAL A 70 -1.33 46.76 38.36
C VAL A 70 -2.79 46.65 38.05
N VAL A 71 -3.64 46.55 39.04
CA VAL A 71 -5.12 46.61 38.91
C VAL A 71 -5.60 48.01 39.20
N ASP A 72 -6.27 48.60 38.24
CA ASP A 72 -6.97 49.89 38.37
C ASP A 72 -8.46 49.59 38.51
N LEU A 73 -8.99 49.81 39.72
CA LEU A 73 -10.38 49.49 40.04
C LEU A 73 -11.38 50.49 39.46
N ASP A 74 -10.97 51.77 39.27
CA ASP A 74 -11.83 52.77 38.66
C ASP A 74 -12.01 52.50 37.17
N LYS A 75 -10.94 52.07 36.47
CA LYS A 75 -10.99 51.75 35.07
C LYS A 75 -11.40 50.32 34.81
N LYS A 76 -11.47 49.50 35.87
CA LYS A 76 -11.72 48.05 35.83
C LYS A 76 -10.71 47.31 34.92
N GLU A 77 -9.45 47.75 34.97
CA GLU A 77 -8.38 47.23 34.11
C GLU A 77 -7.23 46.62 34.92
N VAL A 78 -6.62 45.62 34.36
CA VAL A 78 -5.33 45.08 34.80
C VAL A 78 -4.28 45.33 33.75
N TYR A 79 -3.13 45.83 34.18
CA TYR A 79 -1.90 45.81 33.36
C TYR A 79 -0.94 44.79 33.95
N ALA A 80 -0.50 43.85 33.14
CA ALA A 80 0.42 42.78 33.50
C ALA A 80 1.66 42.83 32.62
N THR A 81 2.82 42.60 33.15
CA THR A 81 4.09 42.57 32.40
C THR A 81 5.15 41.73 33.10
N TYR A 82 6.22 41.42 32.34
CA TYR A 82 7.42 40.77 32.87
C TYR A 82 8.31 41.74 33.64
N THR A 83 9.29 41.23 34.37
CA THR A 83 10.42 42.00 34.91
C THR A 83 11.73 41.48 34.29
N THR A 84 12.75 42.29 34.28
CA THR A 84 14.09 41.90 33.81
C THR A 84 15.02 41.57 34.96
N ASP A 85 15.81 40.50 34.82
CA ASP A 85 16.87 40.17 35.77
C ASP A 85 18.10 41.07 35.56
N SER A 86 19.12 40.92 36.43
CA SER A 86 20.37 41.68 36.33
C SER A 86 21.16 41.44 35.03
N LEU A 87 20.81 40.41 34.26
CA LEU A 87 21.41 40.09 32.99
C LEU A 87 20.53 40.53 31.81
N GLY A 88 19.43 41.27 32.04
CA GLY A 88 18.50 41.74 31.03
C GLY A 88 17.54 40.67 30.49
N ARG A 89 17.48 39.48 31.09
CA ARG A 89 16.55 38.41 30.66
C ARG A 89 15.16 38.64 31.25
N ARG A 90 14.12 38.42 30.42
CA ARG A 90 12.72 38.55 30.86
C ARG A 90 12.37 37.42 31.85
N GLN A 91 11.71 37.76 32.95
CA GLN A 91 11.20 36.81 33.93
C GLN A 91 9.71 37.05 34.18
N GLY A 92 8.94 35.93 34.19
CA GLY A 92 7.54 35.96 34.53
C GLY A 92 6.70 36.69 33.46
N GLU A 93 6.83 36.27 32.18
CA GLU A 93 5.96 36.75 31.11
C GLU A 93 4.49 36.55 31.45
N VAL A 94 3.65 37.35 30.84
CA VAL A 94 2.20 37.30 31.06
C VAL A 94 1.63 36.00 30.49
N LEU A 95 0.96 35.23 31.33
CA LEU A 95 0.17 34.07 30.92
C LEU A 95 -1.31 34.36 31.20
N PHE A 96 -2.09 34.49 30.15
CA PHE A 96 -3.52 34.68 30.19
C PHE A 96 -4.21 33.38 29.80
N GLN A 97 -5.14 32.91 30.66
CA GLN A 97 -5.93 31.74 30.41
C GLN A 97 -7.41 32.08 30.56
N ASP A 98 -8.23 31.78 29.56
CA ASP A 98 -9.68 31.96 29.61
C ASP A 98 -10.35 30.69 29.07
N GLY A 99 -10.85 29.85 29.94
CA GLY A 99 -11.32 28.51 29.61
C GLY A 99 -10.18 27.61 29.09
N ALA A 100 -10.25 27.21 27.82
CA ALA A 100 -9.24 26.37 27.15
C ALA A 100 -8.18 27.19 26.40
N ASP A 101 -8.35 28.48 26.24
CA ASP A 101 -7.43 29.34 25.49
C ASP A 101 -6.28 29.82 26.38
N GLU A 102 -5.06 29.68 25.90
CA GLU A 102 -3.82 30.15 26.56
C GLU A 102 -3.12 31.14 25.64
N VAL A 103 -2.79 32.34 26.20
CA VAL A 103 -2.05 33.39 25.50
C VAL A 103 -0.84 33.80 26.33
N ARG A 104 0.36 33.73 25.75
CA ARG A 104 1.60 34.24 26.35
C ARG A 104 1.97 35.55 25.68
N ALA A 105 2.34 36.56 26.51
CA ALA A 105 2.67 37.89 26.02
C ALA A 105 3.75 38.55 26.89
N ALA A 106 4.43 39.51 26.32
CA ALA A 106 5.33 40.35 27.08
C ALA A 106 4.57 41.32 27.98
N GLY A 107 3.47 41.90 27.45
CA GLY A 107 2.61 42.79 28.21
C GLY A 107 1.14 42.60 27.83
N MET A 108 0.26 42.83 28.79
CA MET A 108 -1.20 42.77 28.53
C MET A 108 -1.92 43.82 29.39
N ARG A 109 -2.82 44.53 28.77
CA ARG A 109 -3.82 45.38 29.44
C ARG A 109 -5.19 44.80 29.16
N PHE A 110 -5.85 44.32 30.19
CA PHE A 110 -7.16 43.64 30.08
C PHE A 110 -8.21 44.42 30.91
N ASN A 111 -9.38 44.67 30.30
CA ASN A 111 -10.49 45.30 30.97
C ASN A 111 -11.53 44.24 31.33
N PHE A 112 -11.84 44.08 32.58
CA PHE A 112 -12.72 43.05 33.13
C PHE A 112 -14.22 43.24 32.74
N GLU A 113 -14.63 44.47 32.55
CA GLU A 113 -16.01 44.78 32.20
C GLU A 113 -16.28 44.60 30.72
N THR A 114 -15.43 45.16 29.86
CA THR A 114 -15.61 45.12 28.41
C THR A 114 -15.01 43.85 27.79
N LYS A 115 -14.26 43.04 28.56
CA LYS A 115 -13.53 41.88 28.13
C LYS A 115 -12.54 42.13 26.98
N LYS A 116 -12.17 43.37 26.76
CA LYS A 116 -11.19 43.80 25.72
C LYS A 116 -9.78 43.77 26.32
N ALA A 117 -8.82 43.46 25.47
CA ALA A 117 -7.39 43.49 25.82
C ALA A 117 -6.54 44.15 24.74
N ILE A 118 -5.46 44.78 25.15
CA ILE A 118 -4.31 45.14 24.32
C ILE A 118 -3.19 44.22 24.75
N ILE A 119 -2.58 43.51 23.84
CA ILE A 119 -1.56 42.48 24.07
C ILE A 119 -0.33 42.87 23.27
N GLU A 120 0.81 42.84 23.95
CA GLU A 120 2.10 43.20 23.37
C GLU A 120 3.02 42.00 23.25
N GLU A 121 3.67 41.84 22.10
CA GLU A 121 4.59 40.75 21.78
C GLU A 121 4.06 39.39 22.23
N THR A 122 3.01 38.93 21.55
CA THR A 122 2.37 37.65 21.88
C THR A 122 2.66 36.57 20.86
N ARG A 123 2.77 35.33 21.36
CA ARG A 123 2.85 34.12 20.58
C ARG A 123 1.66 33.24 20.92
N ILE A 124 0.88 32.88 19.92
CA ILE A 124 -0.25 31.96 20.04
C ILE A 124 0.07 30.71 19.21
N GLN A 125 -0.08 29.54 19.80
CA GLN A 125 -0.03 28.28 19.11
C GLN A 125 -1.45 27.78 18.88
N GLN A 126 -1.75 27.40 17.62
CA GLN A 126 -3.00 26.73 17.26
C GLN A 126 -2.67 25.52 16.38
N ASP A 127 -2.93 24.33 16.87
CA ASP A 127 -2.56 23.07 16.25
C ASP A 127 -1.07 23.04 15.84
N GLU A 128 -0.77 22.90 14.55
CA GLU A 128 0.59 22.89 14.00
C GLU A 128 1.13 24.29 13.63
N SER A 129 0.37 25.38 13.93
CA SER A 129 0.74 26.71 13.52
C SER A 129 1.06 27.64 14.69
N PHE A 130 1.95 28.58 14.44
CA PHE A 130 2.39 29.61 15.37
C PHE A 130 2.12 30.99 14.77
N LEU A 131 1.50 31.82 15.58
CA LEU A 131 1.20 33.22 15.24
C LEU A 131 1.93 34.13 16.21
N PHE A 132 2.84 34.94 15.70
CA PHE A 132 3.57 35.97 16.43
C PHE A 132 2.95 37.33 16.09
N MET A 133 2.61 38.13 17.10
CA MET A 133 1.98 39.44 16.91
C MET A 133 2.72 40.47 17.75
N GLY A 134 3.07 41.61 17.14
CA GLY A 134 3.73 42.68 17.88
C GLY A 134 2.75 43.39 18.80
N ILE A 135 1.63 43.88 18.25
CA ILE A 135 0.54 44.49 19.00
C ILE A 135 -0.78 43.88 18.52
N ALA A 136 -1.53 43.38 19.49
CA ALA A 136 -2.83 42.77 19.22
C ALA A 136 -3.91 43.36 20.12
N LYS A 137 -5.15 43.44 19.63
CA LYS A 137 -6.32 43.91 20.33
C LYS A 137 -7.38 42.81 20.32
N ARG A 138 -7.61 42.23 21.52
CA ARG A 138 -8.74 41.32 21.74
C ARG A 138 -10.04 42.11 21.85
N GLN A 139 -11.05 41.75 21.12
CA GLN A 139 -12.42 42.31 21.18
C GLN A 139 -13.29 41.54 22.17
N ALA A 140 -14.49 42.09 22.47
CA ALA A 140 -15.44 41.42 23.37
C ALA A 140 -16.00 40.08 22.83
N ASN A 141 -16.00 39.92 21.49
CA ASN A 141 -16.38 38.69 20.78
C ASN A 141 -15.21 37.71 20.60
N GLU A 142 -14.13 37.89 21.36
CA GLU A 142 -12.91 37.09 21.37
C GLU A 142 -12.02 37.20 20.10
N GLU A 143 -12.45 37.92 19.06
CA GLU A 143 -11.62 38.20 17.90
C GLU A 143 -10.38 39.01 18.28
N ILE A 144 -9.24 38.63 17.70
CA ILE A 144 -7.97 39.32 17.93
C ILE A 144 -7.55 40.03 16.63
N HIS A 145 -7.60 41.35 16.64
CA HIS A 145 -7.13 42.21 15.57
C HIS A 145 -5.67 42.56 15.81
N PHE A 146 -4.81 42.41 14.80
CA PHE A 146 -3.39 42.73 14.97
C PHE A 146 -2.76 43.29 13.70
N ARG A 147 -1.62 43.92 13.87
CA ARG A 147 -0.75 44.42 12.81
C ARG A 147 0.63 43.81 12.92
N ASN A 148 1.34 43.74 11.78
CA ASN A 148 2.72 43.21 11.73
C ASN A 148 2.85 41.83 12.38
N GLY A 149 1.96 40.91 12.00
CA GLY A 149 1.99 39.52 12.47
C GLY A 149 2.87 38.65 11.61
N ARG A 150 3.40 37.60 12.20
CA ARG A 150 4.14 36.53 11.48
C ARG A 150 3.43 35.22 11.72
N PHE A 151 2.95 34.63 10.66
CA PHE A 151 2.32 33.28 10.67
C PHE A 151 3.31 32.24 10.16
N SER A 152 3.57 31.21 10.93
CA SER A 152 4.48 30.12 10.56
C SER A 152 3.99 28.77 11.11
N THR A 153 4.46 27.68 10.54
CA THR A 153 4.35 26.34 11.10
C THR A 153 5.70 25.87 11.72
N CYS A 154 6.64 26.81 11.88
CA CYS A 154 7.91 26.59 12.55
C CYS A 154 7.80 26.98 14.02
N ASP A 155 8.20 26.10 14.93
CA ASP A 155 8.09 26.27 16.37
C ASP A 155 9.22 27.11 17.00
N LEU A 156 10.18 27.58 16.19
CA LEU A 156 11.25 28.44 16.65
C LEU A 156 10.76 29.90 16.89
N ASP A 157 11.37 30.59 17.83
CA ASP A 157 11.08 32.01 18.09
C ASP A 157 11.38 32.88 16.88
N GLU A 158 12.47 32.58 16.16
CA GLU A 158 12.73 33.07 14.83
C GLU A 158 12.50 31.96 13.80
N PRO A 159 11.33 31.91 13.19
CA PRO A 159 10.98 30.85 12.29
C PRO A 159 11.77 30.91 10.98
N HIS A 160 12.20 29.74 10.47
CA HIS A 160 12.88 29.64 9.18
C HIS A 160 12.08 30.21 8.02
N PHE A 161 10.76 30.25 8.14
CA PHE A 161 9.88 30.91 7.20
C PHE A 161 8.63 31.41 7.92
N HIS A 162 8.08 32.49 7.43
CA HIS A 162 6.80 33.00 7.90
C HIS A 162 6.10 33.81 6.81
N PHE A 163 4.80 33.83 6.85
CA PHE A 163 4.03 34.84 6.14
C PHE A 163 3.98 36.08 7.01
N ASN A 164 4.50 37.17 6.46
CA ASN A 164 4.40 38.47 7.11
C ASN A 164 3.03 39.05 6.77
N LEU A 165 2.21 39.25 7.82
CA LEU A 165 0.82 39.72 7.72
C LEU A 165 0.78 41.20 8.10
N THR A 166 0.41 42.07 7.17
CA THR A 166 0.36 43.53 7.44
C THR A 166 -0.73 43.87 8.46
N GLU A 167 -1.94 43.44 8.21
CA GLU A 167 -3.09 43.57 9.08
C GLU A 167 -3.88 42.27 9.05
N ALA A 168 -4.33 41.76 10.21
CA ALA A 168 -5.09 40.52 10.24
C ALA A 168 -6.05 40.45 11.41
N VAL A 169 -7.03 39.58 11.27
CA VAL A 169 -7.99 39.20 12.29
C VAL A 169 -7.90 37.70 12.53
N LEU A 170 -7.62 37.32 13.76
CA LEU A 170 -7.71 35.94 14.23
C LEU A 170 -9.10 35.74 14.85
N VAL A 171 -9.87 34.85 14.30
CA VAL A 171 -11.07 34.28 14.92
C VAL A 171 -10.62 32.98 15.60
N PRO A 172 -10.62 32.94 16.94
CA PRO A 172 -10.11 31.79 17.69
C PRO A 172 -10.78 30.49 17.25
N ASN A 173 -9.97 29.43 17.14
CA ASN A 173 -10.45 28.10 16.74
C ASN A 173 -11.17 28.02 15.37
N GLU A 174 -11.05 29.02 14.50
CA GLU A 174 -11.71 29.05 13.22
C GLU A 174 -10.76 29.43 12.05
N ARG A 175 -10.20 30.66 12.08
CA ARG A 175 -9.44 31.19 10.94
C ARG A 175 -8.62 32.43 11.27
N ILE A 176 -7.61 32.67 10.43
CA ILE A 176 -6.92 33.96 10.34
C ILE A 176 -7.22 34.54 8.96
N VAL A 177 -7.73 35.75 8.92
CA VAL A 177 -7.94 36.52 7.69
C VAL A 177 -6.96 37.68 7.68
N ALA A 178 -6.10 37.75 6.69
CA ALA A 178 -5.08 38.78 6.58
C ALA A 178 -5.22 39.56 5.28
N GLY A 179 -4.88 40.85 5.32
CA GLY A 179 -4.66 41.68 4.16
C GLY A 179 -3.40 41.27 3.38
N PRO A 180 -2.77 42.23 2.66
CA PRO A 180 -1.56 41.91 1.90
C PRO A 180 -0.50 41.22 2.75
N SER A 181 -0.01 40.10 2.23
CA SER A 181 0.91 39.20 2.94
C SER A 181 1.99 38.72 1.99
N ASN A 182 3.20 38.54 2.49
CA ASN A 182 4.30 37.99 1.71
C ASN A 182 5.07 36.91 2.47
N LEU A 183 5.59 35.94 1.74
CA LEU A 183 6.39 34.86 2.32
C LEU A 183 7.83 35.33 2.53
N TRP A 184 8.34 35.11 3.73
CA TRP A 184 9.74 35.32 4.11
C TRP A 184 10.40 33.99 4.40
N VAL A 185 11.64 33.84 3.97
CA VAL A 185 12.44 32.65 4.23
C VAL A 185 13.82 33.08 4.75
N ASN A 186 14.18 32.62 5.95
CA ASN A 186 15.42 33.04 6.64
C ASN A 186 15.63 34.57 6.66
N GLY A 187 14.56 35.33 6.94
CA GLY A 187 14.64 36.80 7.00
C GLY A 187 14.69 37.52 5.65
N VAL A 188 14.60 36.79 4.51
CA VAL A 188 14.60 37.35 3.16
C VAL A 188 13.19 37.28 2.57
N PRO A 189 12.62 38.42 2.08
CA PRO A 189 11.33 38.40 1.44
C PRO A 189 11.40 37.66 0.08
N THR A 190 10.45 36.77 -0.15
CA THR A 190 10.30 36.11 -1.46
C THR A 190 9.35 36.90 -2.36
N PRO A 191 9.37 36.65 -3.69
CA PRO A 191 8.42 37.27 -4.63
C PRO A 191 6.98 36.74 -4.48
N LEU A 192 6.73 35.80 -3.56
CA LEU A 192 5.37 35.31 -3.28
C LEU A 192 4.62 36.34 -2.43
N VAL A 193 3.82 37.17 -3.09
CA VAL A 193 2.95 38.17 -2.47
C VAL A 193 1.50 37.77 -2.71
N LEU A 194 0.71 37.75 -1.64
CA LEU A 194 -0.71 37.49 -1.67
C LEU A 194 -1.45 38.81 -1.36
N PRO A 195 -2.42 39.25 -2.20
CA PRO A 195 -3.19 40.46 -1.92
C PRO A 195 -4.06 40.34 -0.68
N PHE A 196 -4.46 39.11 -0.34
CA PHE A 196 -5.08 38.70 0.93
C PHE A 196 -4.67 37.26 1.23
N ALA A 197 -4.66 36.91 2.52
CA ALA A 197 -4.35 35.55 2.95
C ALA A 197 -5.45 35.03 3.91
N TYR A 198 -5.70 33.74 3.81
CA TYR A 198 -6.67 33.03 4.65
C TYR A 198 -5.99 31.76 5.18
N PHE A 199 -5.84 31.65 6.50
CA PHE A 199 -5.26 30.47 7.14
C PHE A 199 -6.31 29.85 8.07
N PRO A 200 -6.76 28.61 7.79
CA PRO A 200 -7.62 27.89 8.72
C PRO A 200 -6.84 27.52 9.96
N THR A 201 -7.40 27.70 11.14
CA THR A 201 -6.76 27.32 12.41
C THR A 201 -7.18 25.94 12.89
N LYS A 202 -8.22 25.35 12.32
CA LYS A 202 -8.62 23.96 12.51
C LYS A 202 -8.42 23.18 11.23
N ASN A 203 -8.08 21.90 11.37
CA ASN A 203 -8.01 20.93 10.26
C ASN A 203 -9.40 20.63 9.65
N GLN A 204 -10.19 21.65 9.36
CA GLN A 204 -11.45 21.52 8.62
C GLN A 204 -11.18 21.81 7.15
N PRO A 205 -11.66 20.96 6.24
CA PRO A 205 -11.51 21.21 4.81
C PRO A 205 -12.26 22.49 4.42
N LYS A 206 -11.55 23.45 3.86
CA LYS A 206 -12.10 24.72 3.37
C LYS A 206 -11.77 24.95 1.92
N THR A 207 -12.64 25.64 1.21
CA THR A 207 -12.43 26.04 -0.19
C THR A 207 -11.13 26.85 -0.34
N GLY A 208 -10.31 26.51 -1.33
CA GLY A 208 -9.05 27.19 -1.54
C GLY A 208 -8.31 26.84 -2.82
N LEU A 209 -7.38 27.73 -3.18
CA LEU A 209 -6.49 27.55 -4.32
C LEU A 209 -5.35 26.61 -3.92
N MET A 210 -5.05 25.63 -4.78
CA MET A 210 -3.89 24.76 -4.66
C MET A 210 -2.80 25.24 -5.61
N PHE A 211 -1.58 25.37 -5.11
CA PHE A 211 -0.46 25.86 -5.88
C PHE A 211 -0.06 24.88 -7.00
N PRO A 212 0.23 25.36 -8.21
CA PRO A 212 0.66 24.51 -9.31
C PRO A 212 2.08 24.00 -9.11
N GLU A 213 2.40 22.91 -9.76
CA GLU A 213 3.76 22.42 -9.95
C GLU A 213 4.37 23.15 -11.17
N ILE A 214 5.55 23.75 -10.98
CA ILE A 214 6.27 24.43 -12.07
C ILE A 214 7.17 23.40 -12.74
N ILE A 215 6.99 23.20 -14.04
CA ILE A 215 7.81 22.30 -14.85
C ILE A 215 8.71 23.15 -15.74
N PRO A 216 10.00 23.32 -15.40
CA PRO A 216 10.88 24.26 -16.08
C PRO A 216 11.34 23.79 -17.46
N ALA A 217 11.34 22.47 -17.70
CA ALA A 217 11.73 21.91 -19.00
C ALA A 217 10.98 20.61 -19.28
N SER A 218 10.28 20.57 -20.39
CA SER A 218 9.63 19.36 -20.91
C SER A 218 9.59 19.42 -22.43
N PRO A 219 9.31 18.31 -23.13
CA PRO A 219 9.04 18.34 -24.58
C PRO A 219 7.88 19.29 -24.93
N ASN A 220 6.98 19.57 -24.00
CA ASN A 220 5.85 20.47 -24.18
C ASN A 220 6.15 21.95 -23.80
N GLY A 221 7.41 22.26 -23.43
CA GLY A 221 7.84 23.57 -22.97
C GLY A 221 7.79 23.75 -21.46
N ILE A 222 7.84 24.99 -20.99
CA ILE A 222 7.66 25.35 -19.59
C ILE A 222 6.17 25.23 -19.26
N GLY A 223 5.83 24.66 -18.12
CA GLY A 223 4.44 24.44 -17.75
C GLY A 223 4.12 24.71 -16.29
N LEU A 224 2.84 25.02 -16.08
CA LEU A 224 2.18 25.00 -14.78
C LEU A 224 1.24 23.79 -14.76
N GLN A 225 1.55 22.81 -13.94
CA GLN A 225 0.75 21.59 -13.82
C GLN A 225 -0.02 21.57 -12.50
N ASN A 226 -1.26 21.05 -12.54
CA ASN A 226 -2.10 20.87 -11.34
C ASN A 226 -2.40 22.18 -10.59
N LEU A 227 -2.58 23.32 -11.29
CA LEU A 227 -3.20 24.50 -10.68
C LEU A 227 -4.61 24.10 -10.26
N GLY A 228 -4.84 23.97 -8.96
CA GLY A 228 -6.05 23.38 -8.43
C GLY A 228 -6.93 24.38 -7.71
N TYR A 229 -8.23 24.10 -7.69
CA TYR A 229 -9.16 24.77 -6.79
C TYR A 229 -10.00 23.73 -6.06
N TYR A 230 -9.90 23.70 -4.73
CA TYR A 230 -10.54 22.74 -3.85
C TYR A 230 -11.88 23.23 -3.35
N PHE A 231 -12.91 22.39 -3.45
CA PHE A 231 -14.26 22.64 -2.99
C PHE A 231 -14.72 21.54 -2.02
N PRO A 232 -14.82 21.79 -0.73
CA PRO A 232 -15.54 20.91 0.19
C PRO A 232 -17.04 21.12 0.01
N ILE A 233 -17.69 20.21 -0.69
CA ILE A 233 -19.14 20.30 -0.93
C ILE A 233 -19.90 20.08 0.37
N ASN A 234 -19.45 19.06 1.13
CA ASN A 234 -19.92 18.77 2.49
C ASN A 234 -18.89 17.87 3.20
N ASP A 235 -19.15 17.50 4.47
CA ASP A 235 -18.26 16.64 5.28
C ASP A 235 -18.01 15.25 4.68
N LYS A 236 -18.76 14.86 3.67
CA LYS A 236 -18.69 13.52 3.06
C LYS A 236 -18.17 13.53 1.62
N LEU A 237 -18.14 14.70 0.99
CA LEU A 237 -17.77 14.85 -0.42
C LEU A 237 -16.97 16.12 -0.60
N ASN A 238 -15.79 15.97 -1.18
CA ASN A 238 -14.97 17.06 -1.68
C ASN A 238 -14.68 16.90 -3.17
N THR A 239 -14.37 17.99 -3.85
CA THR A 239 -13.92 17.96 -5.23
C THR A 239 -12.83 19.00 -5.47
N THR A 240 -11.89 18.66 -6.35
CA THR A 240 -10.83 19.55 -6.79
C THR A 240 -10.82 19.60 -8.30
N ILE A 241 -10.80 20.79 -8.84
CA ILE A 241 -10.64 21.01 -10.28
C ILE A 241 -9.21 21.45 -10.53
N PHE A 242 -8.52 20.79 -11.43
CA PHE A 242 -7.14 21.09 -11.81
C PHE A 242 -7.06 21.60 -13.25
N ALA A 243 -6.22 22.59 -13.45
CA ALA A 243 -5.80 23.07 -14.77
C ALA A 243 -4.30 22.84 -14.97
N THR A 244 -3.92 22.50 -16.18
CA THR A 244 -2.52 22.31 -16.59
C THR A 244 -2.31 23.04 -17.90
N ILE A 245 -1.25 23.83 -17.99
CA ILE A 245 -0.95 24.65 -19.18
C ILE A 245 0.56 24.63 -19.43
N PHE A 246 0.95 24.44 -20.68
CA PHE A 246 2.34 24.47 -21.13
C PHE A 246 2.56 25.54 -22.21
N SER A 247 3.76 26.09 -22.25
CA SER A 247 4.12 27.19 -23.16
C SER A 247 4.05 26.81 -24.66
N ARG A 248 4.10 25.53 -25.01
CA ARG A 248 3.96 25.03 -26.39
C ARG A 248 2.52 24.68 -26.78
N GLY A 249 1.53 25.13 -26.02
CA GLY A 249 0.12 25.02 -26.36
C GLY A 249 -0.53 23.70 -25.87
N SER A 250 0.17 22.89 -25.06
CA SER A 250 -0.49 21.77 -24.38
C SER A 250 -1.32 22.31 -23.21
N PHE A 251 -2.52 21.77 -23.05
CA PHE A 251 -3.39 22.10 -21.92
C PHE A 251 -4.18 20.88 -21.44
N GLY A 252 -4.61 20.93 -20.21
CA GLY A 252 -5.43 19.87 -19.62
C GLY A 252 -6.30 20.35 -18.48
N VAL A 253 -7.37 19.63 -18.26
CA VAL A 253 -8.28 19.81 -17.13
C VAL A 253 -8.50 18.47 -16.46
N ALA A 254 -8.47 18.44 -15.13
CA ALA A 254 -8.83 17.27 -14.38
C ALA A 254 -9.81 17.65 -13.24
N ASN A 255 -10.72 16.75 -12.96
CA ASN A 255 -11.56 16.79 -11.76
C ASN A 255 -11.22 15.59 -10.89
N GLN A 256 -10.99 15.83 -9.60
CA GLN A 256 -10.80 14.80 -8.60
C GLN A 256 -11.81 15.00 -7.49
N SER A 257 -12.65 14.03 -7.28
CA SER A 257 -13.67 14.02 -6.21
C SER A 257 -13.38 12.88 -5.25
N GLU A 258 -13.47 13.14 -3.97
CA GLU A 258 -13.33 12.17 -2.90
C GLU A 258 -14.58 12.15 -2.05
N TYR A 259 -15.06 10.97 -1.73
CA TYR A 259 -16.22 10.80 -0.87
C TYR A 259 -15.95 9.77 0.21
N ASN A 260 -16.42 10.08 1.41
CA ASN A 260 -16.28 9.21 2.59
C ASN A 260 -17.51 9.31 3.48
N VAL A 261 -18.23 8.20 3.58
CA VAL A 261 -19.34 8.05 4.51
C VAL A 261 -18.96 7.02 5.55
N ARG A 262 -18.59 7.50 6.75
CA ARG A 262 -18.08 6.68 7.85
C ARG A 262 -18.94 5.42 8.08
N TYR A 263 -18.31 4.25 8.17
CA TYR A 263 -18.94 2.93 8.32
C TYR A 263 -19.85 2.48 7.17
N LYS A 264 -19.87 3.19 6.05
CA LYS A 264 -20.68 2.82 4.89
C LYS A 264 -19.80 2.57 3.66
N PHE A 265 -19.17 3.59 3.14
CA PHE A 265 -18.32 3.49 1.95
C PHE A 265 -17.38 4.69 1.81
N ASN A 266 -16.31 4.48 1.11
CA ASN A 266 -15.38 5.51 0.67
C ASN A 266 -14.96 5.28 -0.77
N GLY A 267 -14.47 6.33 -1.39
CA GLY A 267 -13.95 6.24 -2.75
C GLY A 267 -13.43 7.55 -3.27
N ASN A 268 -12.80 7.46 -4.43
CA ASN A 268 -12.35 8.61 -5.19
C ASN A 268 -12.71 8.45 -6.66
N ALA A 269 -12.92 9.56 -7.34
CA ALA A 269 -13.12 9.61 -8.78
C ALA A 269 -12.22 10.70 -9.36
N ARG A 270 -11.45 10.37 -10.40
CA ARG A 270 -10.65 11.33 -11.15
C ARG A 270 -10.95 11.20 -12.63
N PHE A 271 -11.38 12.29 -13.23
CA PHE A 271 -11.48 12.46 -14.67
C PHE A 271 -10.36 13.40 -15.12
N GLU A 272 -9.68 13.08 -16.19
CA GLU A 272 -8.58 13.88 -16.73
C GLU A 272 -8.69 13.93 -18.24
N TYR A 273 -8.64 15.13 -18.78
CA TYR A 273 -8.52 15.39 -20.21
C TYR A 273 -7.24 16.19 -20.44
N MET A 274 -6.39 15.74 -21.35
CA MET A 274 -5.15 16.41 -21.76
C MET A 274 -5.07 16.48 -23.26
N ASN A 275 -4.72 17.64 -23.77
CA ASN A 275 -4.38 17.88 -25.18
C ASN A 275 -2.90 18.23 -25.24
N PHE A 276 -2.10 17.33 -25.78
CA PHE A 276 -0.66 17.51 -25.92
C PHE A 276 -0.33 18.13 -27.27
N SER A 277 0.53 19.12 -27.25
CA SER A 277 1.13 19.75 -28.44
C SER A 277 2.62 19.93 -28.21
N ARG A 278 3.43 19.44 -29.10
CA ARG A 278 4.89 19.62 -29.02
C ARG A 278 5.36 20.97 -29.55
N GLY A 279 4.48 21.68 -30.28
CA GLY A 279 4.80 22.94 -30.91
C GLY A 279 5.66 22.77 -32.17
N PHE A 280 5.97 23.90 -32.80
CA PHE A 280 6.79 23.91 -34.01
C PHE A 280 8.20 23.30 -33.76
N PRO A 281 8.78 22.45 -34.65
CA PRO A 281 8.24 22.05 -35.97
C PRO A 281 7.22 20.89 -35.95
N ASP A 282 7.05 20.17 -34.82
CA ASP A 282 6.11 19.07 -34.68
C ASP A 282 4.74 19.60 -34.27
N THR A 283 3.80 19.69 -35.20
CA THR A 283 2.44 20.19 -34.99
C THR A 283 1.47 19.08 -34.56
N THR A 284 1.94 17.86 -34.32
CA THR A 284 1.08 16.76 -33.92
C THR A 284 0.39 17.04 -32.56
N ARG A 285 -0.91 16.77 -32.55
CA ARG A 285 -1.72 16.88 -31.33
C ARG A 285 -2.18 15.50 -30.91
N GLN A 286 -2.00 15.20 -29.62
CA GLN A 286 -2.48 13.97 -29.02
C GLN A 286 -3.45 14.29 -27.89
N GLN A 287 -4.60 13.65 -27.92
CA GLN A 287 -5.62 13.82 -26.88
C GLN A 287 -5.59 12.60 -25.99
N LYS A 288 -5.63 12.82 -24.68
CA LYS A 288 -5.71 11.77 -23.67
C LYS A 288 -6.92 12.00 -22.80
N VAL A 289 -7.72 10.98 -22.65
CA VAL A 289 -8.79 10.88 -21.64
C VAL A 289 -8.42 9.79 -20.66
N ALA A 290 -8.45 10.09 -19.38
CA ALA A 290 -8.26 9.08 -18.33
C ALA A 290 -9.38 9.18 -17.29
N ILE A 291 -9.90 8.01 -16.91
CA ILE A 291 -10.93 7.87 -15.89
C ILE A 291 -10.40 6.91 -14.84
N ARG A 292 -10.32 7.38 -13.61
CA ARG A 292 -9.97 6.54 -12.45
C ARG A 292 -11.06 6.68 -11.41
N TRP A 293 -11.58 5.56 -10.96
CA TRP A 293 -12.59 5.53 -9.92
C TRP A 293 -12.34 4.35 -9.00
N THR A 294 -12.39 4.59 -7.71
CA THR A 294 -12.34 3.54 -6.70
C THR A 294 -13.53 3.70 -5.77
N HIS A 295 -14.13 2.59 -5.40
CA HIS A 295 -15.22 2.53 -4.43
C HIS A 295 -15.04 1.31 -3.53
N ASN A 296 -15.02 1.53 -2.24
CA ASN A 296 -14.91 0.48 -1.25
C ASN A 296 -16.08 0.60 -0.27
N GLN A 297 -16.89 -0.44 -0.19
CA GLN A 297 -17.93 -0.53 0.80
C GLN A 297 -17.39 -1.15 2.09
N ASP A 298 -17.65 -0.50 3.23
CA ASP A 298 -17.30 -1.04 4.55
C ASP A 298 -18.11 -2.32 4.83
N ALA A 299 -17.47 -3.30 5.47
CA ALA A 299 -18.13 -4.55 5.86
C ALA A 299 -19.32 -4.34 6.81
N LYS A 300 -19.32 -3.25 7.59
CA LYS A 300 -20.39 -2.87 8.52
C LYS A 300 -21.59 -2.24 7.85
N ALA A 301 -21.44 -1.75 6.61
CA ALA A 301 -22.51 -1.05 5.89
C ALA A 301 -23.69 -1.96 5.55
N ASN A 302 -23.38 -3.19 5.15
CA ASN A 302 -24.38 -4.20 4.85
C ASN A 302 -23.79 -5.59 5.04
N PRO A 303 -24.35 -6.44 5.91
CA PRO A 303 -23.84 -7.78 6.17
C PRO A 303 -24.11 -8.75 5.00
N TYR A 304 -25.03 -8.44 4.12
CA TYR A 304 -25.46 -9.30 3.02
C TYR A 304 -24.80 -8.94 1.69
N TRP A 305 -24.69 -7.66 1.39
CA TRP A 305 -24.17 -7.17 0.11
C TRP A 305 -22.88 -6.40 0.28
N ARG A 306 -21.90 -6.72 -0.54
CA ARG A 306 -20.64 -6.00 -0.63
C ARG A 306 -20.37 -5.58 -2.06
N PHE A 307 -20.27 -4.28 -2.27
CA PHE A 307 -19.93 -3.67 -3.54
C PHE A 307 -18.56 -3.01 -3.48
N ASN A 308 -17.67 -3.37 -4.42
CA ASN A 308 -16.37 -2.72 -4.58
C ASN A 308 -16.13 -2.48 -6.06
N GLY A 309 -15.51 -1.36 -6.38
CA GLY A 309 -15.20 -0.99 -7.75
C GLY A 309 -13.84 -0.30 -7.86
N SER A 310 -13.13 -0.62 -8.93
CA SER A 310 -11.92 0.09 -9.35
C SER A 310 -11.95 0.18 -10.86
N ILE A 311 -12.09 1.38 -11.39
CA ILE A 311 -12.00 1.67 -12.81
C ILE A 311 -10.70 2.43 -13.05
N ASN A 312 -9.91 1.95 -13.99
CA ASN A 312 -8.71 2.62 -14.47
C ASN A 312 -8.69 2.47 -16.00
N PHE A 313 -9.23 3.47 -16.66
CA PHE A 313 -9.30 3.56 -18.12
C PHE A 313 -8.43 4.71 -18.61
N GLN A 314 -7.76 4.50 -19.72
CA GLN A 314 -6.90 5.49 -20.36
C GLN A 314 -6.93 5.31 -21.88
N SER A 315 -7.27 6.37 -22.62
CA SER A 315 -7.44 6.30 -24.09
C SER A 315 -6.12 6.19 -24.85
N ASP A 316 -5.03 6.64 -24.25
CA ASP A 316 -3.70 6.61 -24.86
C ASP A 316 -2.62 6.45 -23.78
N ASN A 317 -1.57 5.74 -24.10
CA ASN A 317 -0.44 5.45 -23.23
C ASN A 317 0.83 6.15 -23.68
N ASN A 318 0.74 7.41 -24.10
CA ASN A 318 1.93 8.17 -24.38
C ASN A 318 2.79 8.32 -23.11
N PRO A 319 3.98 7.67 -23.03
CA PRO A 319 4.85 7.77 -21.86
C PRO A 319 5.27 9.21 -21.54
N GLN A 320 5.32 10.07 -22.54
CA GLN A 320 5.64 11.48 -22.40
C GLN A 320 4.52 12.28 -21.68
N ALA A 321 3.31 11.74 -21.66
CA ALA A 321 2.18 12.32 -20.95
C ALA A 321 2.25 12.15 -19.44
N THR A 322 3.04 11.20 -18.96
CA THR A 322 3.20 10.94 -17.54
C THR A 322 4.47 11.63 -17.05
N LEU A 323 4.36 12.87 -16.70
CA LEU A 323 5.46 13.74 -16.29
C LEU A 323 6.06 13.42 -14.92
N ASN A 324 5.70 12.30 -14.31
CA ASN A 324 6.22 11.90 -13.01
C ASN A 324 7.31 10.83 -13.16
N PRO A 325 8.60 11.14 -12.98
CA PRO A 325 9.70 10.19 -13.10
C PRO A 325 9.67 9.08 -12.05
N GLN A 326 8.95 9.25 -10.95
CA GLN A 326 8.79 8.25 -9.91
C GLN A 326 7.66 7.26 -10.20
N ASN A 327 6.84 7.54 -11.20
CA ASN A 327 5.77 6.63 -11.58
C ASN A 327 6.36 5.48 -12.40
N GLN A 328 6.73 4.39 -11.74
CA GLN A 328 7.20 3.16 -12.38
C GLN A 328 6.15 2.54 -13.32
N ASN A 329 4.87 2.92 -13.17
CA ASN A 329 3.78 2.48 -14.03
C ASN A 329 3.79 3.15 -15.41
N VAL A 330 4.71 4.08 -15.68
CA VAL A 330 4.89 4.66 -17.03
C VAL A 330 5.17 3.59 -18.10
N PHE A 331 5.79 2.48 -17.69
CA PHE A 331 6.09 1.32 -18.55
C PHE A 331 5.07 0.21 -18.44
N ASN A 332 4.15 0.30 -17.50
CA ASN A 332 3.08 -0.67 -17.38
C ASN A 332 1.93 -0.25 -18.30
N ASN A 333 2.00 -0.76 -19.53
CA ASN A 333 0.99 -0.53 -20.54
C ASN A 333 -0.36 -1.23 -20.26
N ALA A 334 -0.46 -1.95 -19.14
CA ALA A 334 -1.66 -2.65 -18.74
C ALA A 334 -2.44 -1.84 -17.70
N THR A 335 -3.67 -1.51 -18.00
CA THR A 335 -4.63 -0.96 -17.04
C THR A 335 -5.69 -2.00 -16.72
N GLN A 336 -6.08 -2.07 -15.47
CA GLN A 336 -7.07 -3.03 -15.00
C GLN A 336 -8.23 -2.30 -14.33
N SER A 337 -9.44 -2.62 -14.77
CA SER A 337 -10.69 -2.19 -14.16
C SER A 337 -11.44 -3.41 -13.64
N ASN A 338 -12.00 -3.32 -12.46
CA ASN A 338 -12.73 -4.41 -11.83
C ASN A 338 -13.87 -3.87 -10.96
N ILE A 339 -15.07 -4.40 -11.17
CA ILE A 339 -16.24 -4.11 -10.34
C ILE A 339 -16.75 -5.45 -9.80
N THR A 340 -16.96 -5.52 -8.49
CA THR A 340 -17.44 -6.73 -7.82
C THR A 340 -18.65 -6.44 -6.96
N LEU A 341 -19.64 -7.28 -7.06
CA LEU A 341 -20.81 -7.30 -6.21
C LEU A 341 -20.95 -8.71 -5.62
N ASN A 342 -20.81 -8.83 -4.31
CA ASN A 342 -20.91 -10.10 -3.61
C ASN A 342 -22.11 -10.10 -2.69
N ARG A 343 -22.86 -11.21 -2.70
CA ARG A 343 -23.93 -11.48 -1.75
C ARG A 343 -23.55 -12.63 -0.83
N ASN A 344 -23.47 -12.34 0.45
CA ASN A 344 -23.32 -13.33 1.49
C ASN A 344 -24.67 -13.71 2.08
N PHE A 345 -24.84 -14.97 2.44
CA PHE A 345 -26.04 -15.48 3.09
C PHE A 345 -25.66 -15.98 4.48
N PRO A 346 -25.74 -15.12 5.53
CA PRO A 346 -25.34 -15.49 6.89
C PRO A 346 -26.03 -16.75 7.36
N GLY A 347 -25.27 -17.68 7.95
CA GLY A 347 -25.76 -18.98 8.39
C GLY A 347 -26.06 -19.99 7.26
N LYS A 348 -25.80 -19.64 6.01
CA LYS A 348 -25.91 -20.54 4.86
C LYS A 348 -24.54 -20.79 4.24
N PRO A 349 -24.32 -22.00 3.67
CA PRO A 349 -23.01 -22.35 3.11
C PRO A 349 -22.78 -21.86 1.69
N TYR A 350 -23.49 -20.85 1.22
CA TYR A 350 -23.33 -20.37 -0.16
C TYR A 350 -23.17 -18.86 -0.26
N THR A 351 -22.52 -18.46 -1.33
CA THR A 351 -22.27 -17.06 -1.71
C THR A 351 -22.54 -16.88 -3.19
N LEU A 352 -23.02 -15.70 -3.58
CA LEU A 352 -23.20 -15.28 -4.95
C LEU A 352 -22.30 -14.09 -5.21
N GLY A 353 -21.51 -14.15 -6.27
CA GLY A 353 -20.63 -13.06 -6.70
C GLY A 353 -20.90 -12.69 -8.14
N MET A 354 -20.81 -11.41 -8.45
CA MET A 354 -20.80 -10.89 -9.81
C MET A 354 -19.55 -10.02 -9.97
N ARG A 355 -18.81 -10.26 -11.04
CA ARG A 355 -17.61 -9.49 -11.38
C ARG A 355 -17.72 -8.99 -12.81
N MET A 356 -17.28 -7.77 -13.02
CA MET A 356 -17.03 -7.17 -14.32
C MET A 356 -15.57 -6.71 -14.34
N GLY A 357 -14.82 -7.11 -15.36
CA GLY A 357 -13.40 -6.82 -15.48
C GLY A 357 -13.03 -6.35 -16.88
N VAL A 358 -12.13 -5.38 -16.96
CA VAL A 358 -11.53 -4.93 -18.23
C VAL A 358 -10.03 -4.81 -18.01
N ASN A 359 -9.25 -5.52 -18.79
CA ASN A 359 -7.79 -5.37 -18.86
C ASN A 359 -7.45 -4.79 -20.23
N GLN A 360 -6.84 -3.62 -20.24
CA GLN A 360 -6.40 -2.94 -21.44
C GLN A 360 -4.88 -2.94 -21.49
N ASN A 361 -4.31 -3.40 -22.59
CA ASN A 361 -2.90 -3.21 -22.90
C ASN A 361 -2.77 -2.18 -24.03
N SER A 362 -2.53 -0.94 -23.64
CA SER A 362 -2.45 0.17 -24.57
C SER A 362 -1.17 0.17 -25.43
N GLY A 363 -0.13 -0.60 -25.04
CA GLY A 363 1.07 -0.79 -25.89
C GLY A 363 0.80 -1.68 -27.12
N THR A 364 -0.06 -2.67 -26.99
CA THR A 364 -0.46 -3.58 -28.08
C THR A 364 -1.85 -3.26 -28.65
N GLY A 365 -2.58 -2.34 -28.03
CA GLY A 365 -3.97 -2.02 -28.37
C GLY A 365 -4.96 -3.15 -28.07
N ASN A 366 -4.58 -4.15 -27.26
CA ASN A 366 -5.45 -5.27 -26.93
C ASN A 366 -6.26 -5.02 -25.67
N MET A 367 -7.53 -5.37 -25.72
CA MET A 367 -8.46 -5.34 -24.59
C MET A 367 -8.99 -6.74 -24.30
N PHE A 368 -8.89 -7.12 -23.05
CA PHE A 368 -9.55 -8.30 -22.52
C PHE A 368 -10.69 -7.86 -21.61
N VAL A 369 -11.89 -8.33 -21.91
CA VAL A 369 -13.13 -7.91 -21.27
C VAL A 369 -13.85 -9.12 -20.70
N ASP A 370 -14.34 -9.01 -19.47
CA ASP A 370 -15.05 -10.05 -18.72
C ASP A 370 -16.33 -9.41 -18.14
N LEU A 371 -17.46 -9.55 -18.85
CA LEU A 371 -18.69 -8.75 -18.61
C LEU A 371 -19.99 -9.53 -18.87
N PRO A 372 -20.70 -10.01 -17.85
CA PRO A 372 -20.26 -10.27 -16.48
C PRO A 372 -19.70 -11.68 -16.29
N THR A 373 -18.98 -11.89 -15.20
CA THR A 373 -18.79 -13.23 -14.62
C THR A 373 -19.65 -13.32 -13.37
N ILE A 374 -20.53 -14.32 -13.31
CA ILE A 374 -21.39 -14.61 -12.17
C ILE A 374 -20.92 -15.93 -11.55
N ASN A 375 -20.63 -15.91 -10.26
CA ASN A 375 -20.14 -17.05 -9.51
C ASN A 375 -21.10 -17.37 -8.37
N PHE A 376 -21.58 -18.61 -8.32
CA PHE A 376 -22.29 -19.17 -7.18
C PHE A 376 -21.40 -20.22 -6.53
N ASN A 377 -21.05 -20.03 -5.27
CA ASN A 377 -20.20 -20.98 -4.54
C ASN A 377 -20.92 -21.49 -3.32
N MET A 378 -20.92 -22.81 -3.17
CA MET A 378 -21.35 -23.50 -1.96
C MET A 378 -20.13 -24.06 -1.26
N SER A 379 -19.89 -23.57 -0.04
CA SER A 379 -18.81 -24.07 0.82
C SER A 379 -19.09 -25.51 1.25
N ARG A 380 -18.09 -26.19 1.77
CA ARG A 380 -18.16 -27.60 2.13
C ARG A 380 -19.34 -27.88 3.09
N VAL A 381 -20.25 -28.70 2.65
CA VAL A 381 -21.33 -29.31 3.44
C VAL A 381 -21.05 -30.81 3.59
N GLN A 382 -21.49 -31.38 4.67
CA GLN A 382 -21.37 -32.83 4.94
C GLN A 382 -22.77 -33.44 4.85
N PRO A 383 -23.25 -33.83 3.65
CA PRO A 383 -24.64 -34.27 3.47
C PRO A 383 -24.98 -35.55 4.26
N PHE A 384 -24.01 -36.44 4.41
CA PHE A 384 -24.22 -37.71 5.12
C PHE A 384 -24.21 -37.57 6.65
N LYS A 385 -23.83 -36.42 7.18
CA LYS A 385 -23.90 -36.14 8.62
C LYS A 385 -25.33 -35.98 9.12
N VAL A 386 -26.29 -35.72 8.24
CA VAL A 386 -27.72 -35.67 8.58
C VAL A 386 -28.23 -37.05 9.11
N PHE A 387 -27.60 -38.13 8.66
CA PHE A 387 -27.94 -39.48 9.12
C PHE A 387 -27.37 -39.84 10.51
N ARG A 388 -26.55 -38.94 11.08
CA ARG A 388 -26.04 -39.11 12.43
C ARG A 388 -27.07 -38.67 13.47
N SER A 389 -27.42 -39.56 14.42
CA SER A 389 -28.25 -39.19 15.55
C SER A 389 -27.56 -38.02 16.31
N LYS A 390 -28.37 -37.07 16.82
CA LYS A 390 -27.88 -36.00 17.66
C LYS A 390 -27.18 -36.47 18.91
N ASP A 391 -27.54 -37.64 19.41
CA ASP A 391 -27.04 -38.26 20.66
C ASP A 391 -25.89 -39.26 20.39
N ALA A 392 -25.39 -39.35 19.15
CA ALA A 392 -24.35 -40.29 18.81
C ALA A 392 -23.02 -39.92 19.45
N ILE A 393 -22.60 -40.70 20.43
CA ILE A 393 -21.31 -40.60 21.12
C ILE A 393 -20.28 -41.38 20.30
N GLY A 394 -19.16 -40.80 19.98
CA GLY A 394 -18.05 -41.46 19.30
C GLY A 394 -17.56 -40.70 18.05
N PRO A 395 -16.42 -41.13 17.46
CA PRO A 395 -15.82 -40.48 16.27
C PRO A 395 -16.73 -40.57 15.05
N GLU A 396 -16.65 -39.58 14.20
CA GLU A 396 -17.39 -39.56 12.92
C GLU A 396 -16.94 -40.73 12.02
N LYS A 397 -17.91 -41.43 11.42
CA LYS A 397 -17.66 -42.49 10.46
C LYS A 397 -17.08 -41.91 9.18
N TRP A 398 -16.37 -42.71 8.39
CA TRP A 398 -15.68 -42.25 7.16
C TRP A 398 -16.63 -41.58 6.15
N PHE A 399 -17.88 -42.06 6.02
CA PHE A 399 -18.86 -41.49 5.11
C PHE A 399 -19.46 -40.16 5.64
N GLU A 400 -19.57 -40.01 6.97
CA GLU A 400 -20.03 -38.75 7.59
C GLU A 400 -19.04 -37.61 7.33
N LYS A 401 -17.76 -37.94 7.07
CA LYS A 401 -16.70 -37.00 6.71
C LYS A 401 -16.70 -36.61 5.24
N ILE A 402 -17.54 -37.21 4.42
CA ILE A 402 -17.65 -36.82 3.00
C ILE A 402 -18.23 -35.42 2.92
N GLY A 403 -17.43 -34.53 2.38
CA GLY A 403 -17.79 -33.16 2.12
C GLY A 403 -18.10 -32.95 0.65
N PHE A 404 -19.14 -32.21 0.41
CA PHE A 404 -19.57 -31.78 -0.92
C PHE A 404 -19.36 -30.29 -1.05
N THR A 405 -18.73 -29.83 -2.14
CA THR A 405 -18.65 -28.45 -2.53
C THR A 405 -19.17 -28.30 -3.96
N TYR A 406 -19.78 -27.17 -4.24
CA TYR A 406 -20.25 -26.83 -5.57
C TYR A 406 -19.83 -25.42 -5.92
N SER A 407 -19.38 -25.22 -7.16
CA SER A 407 -19.18 -23.90 -7.76
C SER A 407 -19.82 -23.85 -9.14
N GLY A 408 -20.66 -22.85 -9.36
CA GLY A 408 -21.22 -22.52 -10.66
C GLY A 408 -20.64 -21.20 -11.14
N GLU A 409 -20.18 -21.15 -12.37
CA GLU A 409 -19.69 -19.93 -13.01
C GLU A 409 -20.40 -19.72 -14.34
N MET A 410 -20.95 -18.54 -14.54
CA MET A 410 -21.39 -18.06 -15.84
C MET A 410 -20.45 -16.94 -16.25
N LYS A 411 -19.90 -17.00 -17.45
CA LYS A 411 -18.91 -16.07 -17.92
C LYS A 411 -19.18 -15.60 -19.32
N ASN A 412 -18.96 -14.31 -19.54
CA ASN A 412 -19.02 -13.66 -20.82
C ASN A 412 -17.71 -12.89 -21.03
N GLN A 413 -16.87 -13.31 -21.96
CA GLN A 413 -15.49 -12.85 -22.12
C GLN A 413 -15.19 -12.53 -23.58
N ALA A 414 -14.46 -11.45 -23.82
CA ALA A 414 -13.97 -11.09 -25.15
C ALA A 414 -12.51 -10.65 -25.10
N ASN A 415 -11.78 -10.93 -26.18
CA ASN A 415 -10.44 -10.42 -26.42
C ASN A 415 -10.42 -9.81 -27.82
N PHE A 416 -10.12 -8.51 -27.89
CA PHE A 416 -10.18 -7.76 -29.14
C PHE A 416 -9.24 -6.55 -29.12
N ALA A 417 -8.95 -6.01 -30.30
CA ALA A 417 -8.19 -4.77 -30.42
C ALA A 417 -9.07 -3.56 -30.05
N ASP A 418 -8.51 -2.57 -29.36
CA ASP A 418 -9.21 -1.36 -28.92
C ASP A 418 -9.80 -0.54 -30.09
N SER A 419 -9.26 -0.72 -31.31
CA SER A 419 -9.81 -0.17 -32.55
C SER A 419 -11.25 -0.60 -32.82
N LEU A 420 -11.72 -1.72 -32.25
CA LEU A 420 -13.11 -2.15 -32.34
C LEU A 420 -14.08 -1.30 -31.50
N LEU A 421 -13.58 -0.52 -30.54
CA LEU A 421 -14.38 0.46 -29.79
C LEU A 421 -14.71 1.71 -30.59
N LYS A 422 -14.10 1.93 -31.76
CA LYS A 422 -14.45 3.03 -32.64
C LYS A 422 -15.87 2.80 -33.20
N ARG A 423 -16.62 3.89 -33.33
CA ARG A 423 -18.02 3.86 -33.75
C ARG A 423 -18.26 3.07 -35.04
N GLU A 424 -17.31 3.10 -35.95
CA GLU A 424 -17.34 2.40 -37.25
C GLU A 424 -17.31 0.88 -37.12
N ASN A 425 -16.62 0.34 -36.10
CA ASN A 425 -16.36 -1.07 -35.91
C ASN A 425 -17.18 -1.68 -34.74
N PHE A 426 -17.97 -0.87 -34.05
CA PHE A 426 -18.67 -1.31 -32.84
C PHE A 426 -19.67 -2.45 -33.11
N GLY A 427 -20.23 -2.53 -34.31
CA GLY A 427 -21.11 -3.61 -34.71
C GLY A 427 -20.45 -5.01 -34.75
N LEU A 428 -19.12 -5.10 -34.85
CA LEU A 428 -18.36 -6.35 -34.86
C LEU A 428 -18.01 -6.87 -33.48
N LEU A 429 -18.28 -6.07 -32.44
CA LEU A 429 -17.90 -6.38 -31.05
C LEU A 429 -18.68 -7.60 -30.49
N PRO A 430 -19.99 -7.76 -30.71
CA PRO A 430 -20.75 -8.90 -30.18
C PRO A 430 -20.20 -10.26 -30.59
N ASP A 431 -19.68 -10.39 -31.80
CA ASP A 431 -19.12 -11.66 -32.35
C ASP A 431 -17.81 -12.07 -31.69
N ARG A 432 -17.18 -11.19 -30.91
CA ARG A 432 -15.95 -11.47 -30.20
C ARG A 432 -16.17 -12.05 -28.79
N PHE A 433 -17.41 -12.01 -28.30
CA PHE A 433 -17.73 -12.54 -26.98
C PHE A 433 -17.91 -14.05 -26.99
N LEU A 434 -17.12 -14.69 -26.13
CA LEU A 434 -17.27 -16.12 -25.80
C LEU A 434 -18.13 -16.23 -24.54
N ASN A 435 -19.21 -16.96 -24.64
CA ASN A 435 -20.18 -17.14 -23.56
C ASN A 435 -20.20 -18.59 -23.11
N GLY A 436 -20.39 -18.82 -21.83
CA GLY A 436 -20.51 -20.18 -21.33
C GLY A 436 -20.83 -20.23 -19.84
N MET A 437 -21.16 -21.44 -19.39
CA MET A 437 -21.42 -21.78 -17.99
C MET A 437 -20.56 -22.97 -17.61
N ASN A 438 -20.14 -23.02 -16.38
CA ASN A 438 -19.35 -24.09 -15.79
C ASN A 438 -19.90 -24.48 -14.43
N HIS A 439 -20.14 -25.77 -14.21
CA HIS A 439 -20.62 -26.32 -12.95
C HIS A 439 -19.62 -27.34 -12.44
N GLN A 440 -19.00 -27.06 -11.31
CA GLN A 440 -18.02 -27.93 -10.69
C GLN A 440 -18.56 -28.52 -9.39
N PHE A 441 -18.52 -29.82 -9.28
CA PHE A 441 -18.93 -30.61 -8.14
C PHE A 441 -17.69 -31.32 -7.59
N ASN A 442 -17.41 -31.13 -6.31
CA ASN A 442 -16.31 -31.85 -5.67
C ASN A 442 -16.83 -32.62 -4.45
N LEU A 443 -16.51 -33.89 -4.40
CA LEU A 443 -16.70 -34.76 -3.25
C LEU A 443 -15.33 -35.10 -2.65
N THR A 444 -15.12 -34.75 -1.41
CA THR A 444 -13.86 -35.01 -0.72
C THR A 444 -14.11 -35.62 0.64
N SER A 445 -13.29 -36.61 1.03
CA SER A 445 -13.28 -37.13 2.38
C SER A 445 -11.87 -37.11 2.94
N ASN A 446 -11.76 -37.29 4.24
CA ASN A 446 -10.49 -37.44 4.94
C ASN A 446 -10.59 -38.67 5.84
N VAL A 447 -9.92 -39.74 5.47
CA VAL A 447 -9.90 -41.00 6.17
C VAL A 447 -8.53 -41.15 6.85
N GLN A 448 -8.54 -41.20 8.16
CA GLN A 448 -7.34 -41.42 8.96
C GLN A 448 -7.22 -42.90 9.33
N LEU A 449 -6.12 -43.51 8.93
CA LEU A 449 -5.78 -44.90 9.22
C LEU A 449 -4.55 -44.94 10.12
N LEU A 450 -4.27 -46.14 10.67
CA LEU A 450 -3.09 -46.42 11.52
C LEU A 450 -2.98 -45.43 12.72
N GLY A 451 -4.09 -45.23 13.42
CA GLY A 451 -4.13 -44.32 14.57
C GLY A 451 -3.93 -42.82 14.20
N GLY A 452 -4.24 -42.43 12.97
CA GLY A 452 -4.08 -41.05 12.48
C GLY A 452 -2.75 -40.78 11.76
N ASN A 453 -1.86 -41.78 11.70
CA ASN A 453 -0.54 -41.63 11.06
C ASN A 453 -0.59 -41.65 9.53
N LEU A 454 -1.59 -42.28 8.96
CA LEU A 454 -1.81 -42.30 7.51
C LEU A 454 -3.11 -41.59 7.17
N ASN A 455 -3.00 -40.52 6.42
CA ASN A 455 -4.13 -39.73 5.95
C ASN A 455 -4.42 -40.03 4.48
N ILE A 456 -5.60 -40.58 4.20
CA ILE A 456 -6.07 -40.90 2.85
C ILE A 456 -7.19 -39.94 2.49
N VAL A 457 -7.02 -39.22 1.38
CA VAL A 457 -7.97 -38.21 0.89
C VAL A 457 -8.47 -38.62 -0.50
N PRO A 458 -9.61 -39.33 -0.58
CA PRO A 458 -10.32 -39.51 -1.83
C PRO A 458 -10.98 -38.21 -2.25
N ASN A 459 -10.88 -37.90 -3.54
CA ASN A 459 -11.48 -36.72 -4.16
C ASN A 459 -12.08 -37.14 -5.51
N LEU A 460 -13.35 -36.84 -5.71
CA LEU A 460 -14.01 -36.88 -6.99
C LEU A 460 -14.35 -35.47 -7.40
N SER A 461 -13.76 -35.00 -8.48
CA SER A 461 -14.13 -33.73 -9.12
C SER A 461 -14.84 -34.03 -10.44
N TYR A 462 -16.07 -33.55 -10.57
CA TYR A 462 -16.85 -33.61 -11.79
C TYR A 462 -17.19 -32.19 -12.21
N ASN A 463 -16.91 -31.88 -13.46
CA ASN A 463 -17.12 -30.57 -14.03
C ASN A 463 -17.93 -30.73 -15.33
N THR A 464 -19.09 -30.09 -15.42
CA THR A 464 -19.86 -29.97 -16.65
C THR A 464 -19.89 -28.51 -17.06
N PHE A 465 -19.65 -28.27 -18.32
CA PHE A 465 -19.60 -26.94 -18.88
C PHE A 465 -20.39 -26.85 -20.18
N MET A 466 -20.86 -25.66 -20.45
CA MET A 466 -21.66 -25.31 -21.61
C MET A 466 -20.99 -24.11 -22.28
N ASN A 467 -20.69 -24.25 -23.56
CA ASN A 467 -20.20 -23.17 -24.40
C ASN A 467 -21.29 -22.83 -25.43
N PHE A 468 -21.48 -21.54 -25.67
CA PHE A 468 -22.43 -21.10 -26.74
C PHE A 468 -21.74 -20.87 -28.06
N GLN A 469 -20.45 -21.15 -28.11
CA GLN A 469 -19.65 -21.13 -29.34
C GLN A 469 -18.63 -22.25 -29.27
N SER A 470 -18.41 -22.87 -30.42
CA SER A 470 -17.40 -23.89 -30.64
C SER A 470 -16.46 -23.44 -31.76
N ALA A 471 -15.26 -23.93 -31.74
CA ALA A 471 -14.29 -23.71 -32.80
C ALA A 471 -13.87 -25.07 -33.36
N THR A 472 -14.15 -25.29 -34.61
CA THR A 472 -13.78 -26.52 -35.33
C THR A 472 -12.51 -26.26 -36.10
N PRO A 473 -11.40 -26.93 -35.76
CA PRO A 473 -10.17 -26.83 -36.50
C PRO A 473 -10.31 -27.62 -37.84
N SER A 474 -9.82 -27.03 -38.91
CA SER A 474 -9.66 -27.65 -40.24
C SER A 474 -8.21 -27.45 -40.70
N TRP A 475 -7.67 -28.41 -41.44
CA TRP A 475 -6.34 -28.27 -42.01
C TRP A 475 -6.43 -27.54 -43.36
N ASP A 476 -5.73 -26.42 -43.45
CA ASP A 476 -5.60 -25.70 -44.73
C ASP A 476 -4.29 -26.07 -45.42
N ASN A 477 -4.44 -26.69 -46.59
CA ASN A 477 -3.31 -27.11 -47.40
C ASN A 477 -2.52 -25.96 -48.03
N ALA A 478 -3.15 -24.81 -48.24
CA ALA A 478 -2.52 -23.65 -48.84
C ALA A 478 -1.56 -22.93 -47.87
N SER A 479 -2.03 -22.68 -46.66
CA SER A 479 -1.24 -22.02 -45.64
C SER A 479 -0.41 -22.97 -44.76
N GLN A 480 -0.57 -24.30 -44.91
CA GLN A 480 0.08 -25.33 -44.06
C GLN A 480 -0.21 -25.11 -42.58
N THR A 481 -1.37 -24.59 -42.23
CA THR A 481 -1.79 -24.26 -40.87
C THR A 481 -3.16 -24.84 -40.54
N VAL A 482 -3.42 -24.94 -39.24
CA VAL A 482 -4.76 -25.28 -38.74
C VAL A 482 -5.60 -24.02 -38.72
N LEU A 483 -6.53 -23.88 -39.65
CA LEU A 483 -7.57 -22.86 -39.61
C LEU A 483 -8.65 -23.28 -38.60
N THR A 484 -9.33 -22.28 -38.06
CA THR A 484 -10.37 -22.52 -37.08
C THR A 484 -11.61 -21.71 -37.40
N ASP A 485 -12.69 -22.43 -37.71
CA ASP A 485 -14.00 -21.85 -37.94
C ASP A 485 -14.79 -21.80 -36.63
N SER A 486 -15.37 -20.66 -36.30
CA SER A 486 -16.23 -20.55 -35.13
C SER A 486 -17.70 -20.75 -35.50
N THR A 487 -18.37 -21.59 -34.76
CA THR A 487 -19.79 -21.88 -34.94
C THR A 487 -20.55 -21.52 -33.67
N SER A 488 -21.60 -20.74 -33.80
CA SER A 488 -22.52 -20.45 -32.67
C SER A 488 -23.49 -21.60 -32.47
N GLY A 489 -23.71 -22.02 -31.23
CA GLY A 489 -24.58 -23.12 -30.88
C GLY A 489 -24.42 -23.49 -29.41
N PHE A 490 -25.12 -24.53 -28.99
CA PHE A 490 -25.03 -25.05 -27.63
C PHE A 490 -24.17 -26.32 -27.62
N PHE A 491 -23.01 -26.22 -26.97
CA PHE A 491 -22.04 -27.29 -26.87
C PHE A 491 -21.78 -27.63 -25.41
N MET A 492 -22.18 -28.83 -24.97
CA MET A 492 -21.97 -29.30 -23.60
C MET A 492 -20.75 -30.22 -23.55
N GLY A 493 -19.89 -29.98 -22.58
CA GLY A 493 -18.74 -30.83 -22.28
C GLY A 493 -18.66 -31.23 -20.81
N GLN A 494 -17.88 -32.25 -20.56
CA GLN A 494 -17.72 -32.85 -19.24
C GLN A 494 -16.25 -33.17 -18.97
N ASN A 495 -15.84 -32.97 -17.75
CA ASN A 495 -14.52 -33.41 -17.26
C ASN A 495 -14.71 -34.11 -15.91
N MET A 496 -14.03 -35.20 -15.70
CA MET A 496 -14.04 -35.92 -14.43
C MET A 496 -12.61 -36.22 -14.00
N SER A 497 -12.34 -36.14 -12.71
CA SER A 497 -11.10 -36.65 -12.15
C SER A 497 -11.37 -37.36 -10.83
N LEU A 498 -10.92 -38.60 -10.75
CA LEU A 498 -10.88 -39.40 -9.54
C LEU A 498 -9.47 -39.35 -8.99
N ARG A 499 -9.31 -38.91 -7.75
CA ARG A 499 -8.01 -38.79 -7.09
C ARG A 499 -8.05 -39.48 -5.73
N LEU A 500 -7.02 -40.23 -5.44
CA LEU A 500 -6.77 -40.82 -4.13
C LEU A 500 -5.37 -40.39 -3.73
N SER A 501 -5.24 -39.67 -2.64
CA SER A 501 -3.92 -39.27 -2.11
C SER A 501 -3.72 -39.82 -0.72
N ALA A 502 -2.56 -40.39 -0.48
CA ALA A 502 -2.12 -40.91 0.80
C ALA A 502 -0.91 -40.09 1.28
N THR A 503 -0.98 -39.56 2.47
CA THR A 503 0.08 -38.81 3.09
C THR A 503 0.35 -39.28 4.51
N THR A 504 1.62 -39.34 4.89
CA THR A 504 2.03 -39.63 6.26
C THR A 504 3.07 -38.61 6.71
N THR A 505 3.25 -38.49 8.02
CA THR A 505 4.28 -37.61 8.59
C THR A 505 5.25 -38.47 9.39
N VAL A 506 6.49 -38.48 8.94
CA VAL A 506 7.57 -39.20 9.62
C VAL A 506 8.40 -38.19 10.39
N TYR A 507 8.54 -38.43 11.68
CA TYR A 507 9.39 -37.64 12.56
C TYR A 507 10.68 -38.42 12.84
N SER A 508 11.80 -37.77 12.66
CA SER A 508 13.08 -38.30 13.13
C SER A 508 13.83 -37.23 13.92
N MET A 509 14.49 -37.66 14.97
CA MET A 509 15.34 -36.81 15.79
C MET A 509 16.70 -37.47 15.93
N PHE A 510 17.76 -36.68 15.73
CA PHE A 510 19.12 -37.14 15.99
C PHE A 510 19.92 -36.06 16.69
N GLN A 511 20.91 -36.47 17.44
CA GLN A 511 21.82 -35.60 18.14
C GLN A 511 23.19 -35.66 17.46
N LEU A 512 23.83 -34.51 17.27
CA LEU A 512 25.14 -34.44 16.66
C LEU A 512 26.19 -35.03 17.62
N ILE A 513 26.96 -36.00 17.13
CA ILE A 513 28.04 -36.60 17.89
C ILE A 513 29.10 -35.52 18.15
N GLY A 514 29.53 -35.37 19.41
CA GLY A 514 30.53 -34.38 19.80
C GLY A 514 29.98 -33.00 20.17
N ALA A 515 28.75 -32.66 19.81
CA ALA A 515 28.12 -31.38 20.19
C ALA A 515 27.11 -31.60 21.31
N LYS A 516 27.45 -31.23 22.56
CA LYS A 516 26.56 -31.34 23.70
C LYS A 516 25.27 -30.50 23.47
N ASN A 517 24.12 -31.18 23.45
CA ASN A 517 22.79 -30.61 23.39
C ASN A 517 22.35 -29.95 22.05
N VAL A 518 23.02 -30.24 20.92
CA VAL A 518 22.53 -29.89 19.60
C VAL A 518 21.70 -31.06 19.05
N ARG A 519 20.41 -30.79 18.81
CA ARG A 519 19.44 -31.79 18.32
C ARG A 519 18.81 -31.31 17.03
N PHE A 520 18.65 -32.21 16.07
CA PHE A 520 17.95 -32.01 14.83
C PHE A 520 16.60 -32.73 14.88
N ARG A 521 15.57 -32.10 14.46
CA ARG A 521 14.27 -32.66 14.23
C ARG A 521 13.91 -32.57 12.77
N ASN A 522 13.74 -33.71 12.14
CA ASN A 522 13.27 -33.80 10.76
C ASN A 522 11.78 -34.14 10.74
N VAL A 523 11.07 -33.49 9.89
CA VAL A 523 9.68 -33.73 9.58
C VAL A 523 9.58 -34.01 8.11
N THR A 524 9.40 -35.26 7.74
CA THR A 524 9.30 -35.73 6.35
C THR A 524 7.88 -36.17 6.07
N ARG A 525 7.27 -35.64 5.03
CA ARG A 525 5.91 -35.97 4.60
C ARG A 525 5.95 -36.51 3.17
N PRO A 526 6.13 -37.82 3.01
CA PRO A 526 5.92 -38.48 1.72
C PRO A 526 4.43 -38.46 1.38
N SER A 527 4.14 -38.32 0.11
CA SER A 527 2.81 -38.41 -0.45
C SER A 527 2.84 -39.31 -1.68
N LEU A 528 1.84 -40.14 -1.80
CA LEU A 528 1.58 -40.97 -2.95
C LEU A 528 0.13 -40.78 -3.35
N GLY A 529 -0.13 -40.55 -4.62
CA GLY A 529 -1.49 -40.32 -5.11
C GLY A 529 -1.71 -41.08 -6.41
N TYR A 530 -2.93 -41.51 -6.62
CA TYR A 530 -3.42 -42.01 -7.88
C TYR A 530 -4.47 -41.06 -8.42
N ALA A 531 -4.42 -40.69 -9.69
CA ALA A 531 -5.40 -39.87 -10.34
C ALA A 531 -5.79 -40.48 -11.69
N PHE A 532 -7.09 -40.66 -11.89
CA PHE A 532 -7.66 -41.09 -13.16
C PHE A 532 -8.52 -39.96 -13.73
N VAL A 533 -8.21 -39.56 -14.99
CA VAL A 533 -8.90 -38.51 -15.72
C VAL A 533 -9.36 -39.12 -17.05
N PRO A 534 -10.57 -39.63 -17.13
CA PRO A 534 -11.13 -40.18 -18.36
C PRO A 534 -11.50 -39.08 -19.35
N VAL A 535 -11.41 -39.37 -20.62
CA VAL A 535 -11.94 -38.52 -21.69
C VAL A 535 -13.43 -38.77 -21.82
N LEU A 536 -14.25 -37.79 -21.44
CA LEU A 536 -15.70 -37.89 -21.53
C LEU A 536 -16.27 -37.17 -22.76
N ASN A 537 -15.47 -36.35 -23.42
CA ASN A 537 -15.88 -35.57 -24.58
C ASN A 537 -15.46 -36.27 -25.87
N GLN A 538 -16.25 -36.09 -26.96
CA GLN A 538 -15.89 -36.60 -28.25
C GLN A 538 -14.58 -35.99 -28.75
N VAL A 539 -13.65 -36.87 -29.12
CA VAL A 539 -12.36 -36.50 -29.69
C VAL A 539 -12.40 -36.74 -31.18
N ASN A 540 -12.08 -35.72 -31.94
CA ASN A 540 -11.93 -35.77 -33.40
C ASN A 540 -10.44 -35.75 -33.76
N THR A 541 -10.10 -36.26 -34.94
CA THR A 541 -8.72 -36.27 -35.43
C THR A 541 -8.66 -35.72 -36.83
N ILE A 542 -7.78 -34.78 -37.08
CA ILE A 542 -7.41 -34.32 -38.42
C ILE A 542 -5.98 -34.74 -38.70
N PHE A 543 -5.65 -34.97 -39.96
CA PHE A 543 -4.29 -35.33 -40.37
C PHE A 543 -3.64 -34.13 -41.07
N THR A 544 -2.42 -33.84 -40.73
CA THR A 544 -1.57 -32.87 -41.44
C THR A 544 -1.06 -33.49 -42.73
N ASN A 545 -0.54 -32.69 -43.66
CA ASN A 545 0.08 -33.20 -44.92
C ASN A 545 1.25 -34.17 -44.63
N SER A 546 1.89 -34.07 -43.48
CA SER A 546 2.95 -34.98 -43.05
C SER A 546 2.39 -36.29 -42.43
N GLY A 547 1.07 -36.50 -42.48
CA GLY A 547 0.40 -37.68 -41.94
C GLY A 547 0.33 -37.68 -40.40
N GLN A 548 0.72 -36.59 -39.74
CA GLN A 548 0.66 -36.52 -38.29
C GLN A 548 -0.77 -36.28 -37.81
N PRO A 549 -1.30 -37.10 -36.90
CA PRO A 549 -2.64 -36.90 -36.33
C PRO A 549 -2.66 -35.76 -35.32
N VAL A 550 -3.58 -34.83 -35.51
CA VAL A 550 -3.90 -33.77 -34.55
C VAL A 550 -5.25 -34.07 -33.93
N ARG A 551 -5.25 -34.46 -32.65
CA ARG A 551 -6.46 -34.77 -31.89
C ARG A 551 -7.00 -33.53 -31.25
N PHE A 552 -8.31 -33.32 -31.33
CA PHE A 552 -8.97 -32.15 -30.71
C PHE A 552 -10.38 -32.48 -30.29
N THR A 553 -10.95 -31.65 -29.44
CA THR A 553 -12.37 -31.63 -29.12
C THR A 553 -13.00 -30.34 -29.62
N VAL A 554 -14.31 -30.33 -29.82
CA VAL A 554 -15.06 -29.13 -30.21
C VAL A 554 -14.93 -27.97 -29.16
N HIS A 555 -14.38 -28.26 -27.99
CA HIS A 555 -14.23 -27.31 -26.88
C HIS A 555 -12.81 -26.69 -26.78
N ASP A 556 -11.84 -27.11 -27.59
CA ASP A 556 -10.42 -26.75 -27.36
C ASP A 556 -10.12 -25.26 -27.49
N ARG A 557 -10.92 -24.53 -28.26
CA ARG A 557 -10.82 -23.08 -28.43
C ARG A 557 -12.02 -22.32 -27.87
N SER A 558 -12.93 -23.02 -27.22
CA SER A 558 -14.07 -22.43 -26.51
C SER A 558 -13.66 -21.84 -25.18
N LEU A 559 -14.58 -21.17 -24.52
CA LEU A 559 -14.36 -20.55 -23.20
C LEU A 559 -13.96 -21.56 -22.12
N TYR A 560 -14.69 -22.69 -22.08
CA TYR A 560 -14.36 -23.82 -21.21
C TYR A 560 -13.91 -25.01 -22.09
N ARG A 561 -12.82 -25.64 -21.68
CA ARG A 561 -12.11 -26.63 -22.48
C ARG A 561 -12.20 -28.03 -21.89
N SER A 562 -12.01 -29.01 -22.70
CA SER A 562 -11.77 -30.38 -22.25
C SER A 562 -10.49 -30.49 -21.47
N ALA A 563 -10.46 -31.35 -20.45
CA ALA A 563 -9.28 -31.55 -19.62
C ALA A 563 -8.13 -32.22 -20.41
N SER A 564 -8.47 -33.12 -21.31
CA SER A 564 -7.52 -33.86 -22.14
C SER A 564 -8.24 -34.47 -23.34
N THR A 565 -7.48 -34.77 -24.37
CA THR A 565 -7.90 -35.59 -25.55
C THR A 565 -7.53 -37.06 -25.41
N ASN A 566 -6.82 -37.42 -24.33
CA ASN A 566 -6.45 -38.78 -23.99
C ASN A 566 -6.78 -39.08 -22.54
N ASP A 567 -7.18 -40.32 -22.25
CA ASP A 567 -7.30 -40.78 -20.86
C ASP A 567 -5.94 -40.65 -20.15
N GLN A 568 -5.97 -40.23 -18.89
CA GLN A 568 -4.77 -40.12 -18.06
C GLN A 568 -4.92 -40.98 -16.80
N SER A 569 -3.89 -41.76 -16.51
CA SER A 569 -3.78 -42.55 -15.28
C SER A 569 -2.45 -42.24 -14.61
N LEU A 570 -2.51 -41.37 -13.64
CA LEU A 570 -1.34 -40.73 -13.04
C LEU A 570 -1.05 -41.30 -11.66
N ILE A 571 0.16 -41.77 -11.44
CA ILE A 571 0.72 -41.97 -10.11
C ILE A 571 1.52 -40.71 -9.75
N ASN A 572 1.02 -39.93 -8.81
CA ASN A 572 1.66 -38.75 -8.30
C ASN A 572 2.46 -39.08 -7.06
N PHE A 573 3.69 -38.68 -6.98
CA PHE A 573 4.53 -38.85 -5.80
C PHE A 573 5.16 -37.53 -5.39
N GLY A 574 5.26 -37.34 -4.11
CA GLY A 574 5.80 -36.12 -3.55
C GLY A 574 6.50 -36.35 -2.23
N LEU A 575 7.46 -35.50 -1.93
CA LEU A 575 8.18 -35.50 -0.67
C LEU A 575 8.29 -34.06 -0.20
N THR A 576 7.80 -33.77 1.01
CA THR A 576 8.12 -32.50 1.67
C THR A 576 8.94 -32.78 2.92
N HIS A 577 9.98 -32.00 3.13
CA HIS A 577 10.91 -32.20 4.24
C HIS A 577 11.27 -30.86 4.89
N VAL A 578 11.27 -30.85 6.22
CA VAL A 578 11.63 -29.69 7.05
C VAL A 578 12.63 -30.16 8.10
N THR A 579 13.70 -29.39 8.31
CA THR A 579 14.69 -29.67 9.35
C THR A 579 14.83 -28.50 10.30
N ASP A 580 14.50 -28.72 11.55
CA ASP A 580 14.72 -27.82 12.66
C ASP A 580 15.96 -28.25 13.47
N MET A 581 16.75 -27.30 13.90
CA MET A 581 17.85 -27.51 14.84
C MET A 581 17.52 -26.82 16.17
N LYS A 582 17.68 -27.54 17.27
CA LYS A 582 17.59 -27.00 18.62
C LYS A 582 18.99 -26.97 19.23
N MET A 583 19.45 -25.80 19.64
CA MET A 583 20.78 -25.59 20.22
C MET A 583 20.69 -24.83 21.54
N PRO A 584 21.63 -25.02 22.50
CA PRO A 584 21.65 -24.25 23.74
C PRO A 584 21.82 -22.75 23.47
N SER A 585 21.07 -21.92 24.19
CA SER A 585 21.18 -20.45 24.08
C SER A 585 21.04 -19.85 25.47
N LYS A 586 22.03 -19.05 25.84
CA LYS A 586 22.00 -18.28 27.12
C LYS A 586 21.08 -17.05 27.06
N ARG A 587 20.63 -16.67 25.85
CA ARG A 587 19.79 -15.46 25.61
C ARG A 587 18.29 -15.78 25.57
N ASP A 588 17.93 -17.05 25.47
CA ASP A 588 16.54 -17.48 25.40
C ASP A 588 16.05 -17.90 26.81
N SER A 589 14.87 -17.47 27.21
CA SER A 589 14.25 -17.81 28.49
C SER A 589 14.07 -19.33 28.70
N THR A 590 13.99 -20.09 27.62
CA THR A 590 13.88 -21.57 27.65
C THR A 590 15.23 -22.29 27.68
N GLY A 591 16.35 -21.54 27.66
CA GLY A 591 17.72 -22.08 27.60
C GLY A 591 18.11 -22.70 26.24
N PHE A 592 17.21 -22.67 25.23
CA PHE A 592 17.42 -23.24 23.92
C PHE A 592 16.89 -22.33 22.82
N LYS A 593 17.63 -22.20 21.72
CA LYS A 593 17.20 -21.54 20.50
C LYS A 593 16.82 -22.60 19.45
N LYS A 594 15.67 -22.42 18.81
CA LYS A 594 15.25 -23.21 17.65
C LYS A 594 15.58 -22.46 16.37
N ILE A 595 16.26 -23.13 15.43
CA ILE A 595 16.62 -22.61 14.12
C ILE A 595 16.05 -23.54 13.06
N ASN A 596 15.33 -23.02 12.10
CA ASN A 596 14.84 -23.78 10.95
C ASN A 596 15.94 -23.78 9.87
N ILE A 597 16.67 -24.85 9.70
CA ILE A 597 17.76 -24.96 8.73
C ILE A 597 17.19 -25.16 7.34
N ILE A 598 16.36 -26.19 7.18
CA ILE A 598 15.58 -26.43 5.96
C ILE A 598 14.15 -26.04 6.25
N GLU A 599 13.73 -24.86 5.78
CA GLU A 599 12.36 -24.43 5.93
C GLU A 599 11.39 -25.24 5.07
N GLY A 600 11.88 -25.79 3.97
CA GLY A 600 11.16 -26.69 3.12
C GLY A 600 12.00 -27.22 1.98
N LEU A 601 11.97 -28.53 1.78
CA LEU A 601 12.37 -29.21 0.56
C LEU A 601 11.12 -29.88 0.02
N SER A 602 10.75 -29.59 -1.22
CA SER A 602 9.68 -30.29 -1.92
C SER A 602 10.19 -30.91 -3.21
N LEU A 603 9.87 -32.17 -3.41
CA LEU A 603 10.12 -32.92 -4.63
C LEU A 603 8.78 -33.47 -5.10
N ASN A 604 8.39 -33.19 -6.34
CA ASN A 604 7.11 -33.65 -6.88
C ASN A 604 7.31 -34.19 -8.30
N GLY A 605 6.64 -35.29 -8.59
CA GLY A 605 6.64 -35.91 -9.91
C GLY A 605 5.38 -36.74 -10.14
N SER A 606 5.19 -37.17 -11.37
CA SER A 606 4.10 -38.03 -11.75
C SER A 606 4.53 -39.01 -12.82
N TYR A 607 3.90 -40.17 -12.81
CA TYR A 607 4.04 -41.20 -13.82
C TYR A 607 2.68 -41.47 -14.45
N ASP A 608 2.56 -41.25 -15.77
CA ASP A 608 1.34 -41.52 -16.52
C ASP A 608 1.41 -42.92 -17.15
N MET A 609 0.56 -43.82 -16.67
CA MET A 609 0.54 -45.20 -17.09
C MET A 609 0.01 -45.40 -18.51
N LEU A 610 -0.88 -44.51 -18.96
CA LEU A 610 -1.56 -44.62 -20.27
C LEU A 610 -0.84 -43.86 -21.38
N ARG A 611 0.09 -43.00 -21.06
CA ARG A 611 0.85 -42.28 -22.07
C ARG A 611 1.81 -43.18 -22.82
N ASP A 612 1.89 -43.08 -24.16
CA ASP A 612 2.73 -43.94 -24.99
C ASP A 612 4.22 -43.64 -24.81
N SER A 613 4.58 -42.41 -24.64
CA SER A 613 5.96 -41.95 -24.50
C SER A 613 6.11 -40.88 -23.42
N PHE A 614 7.30 -40.77 -22.84
CA PHE A 614 7.59 -39.83 -21.75
C PHE A 614 6.64 -40.00 -20.56
N LYS A 615 6.46 -41.24 -20.09
CA LYS A 615 5.53 -41.61 -19.01
C LYS A 615 5.86 -40.92 -17.69
N LEU A 616 7.15 -40.77 -17.36
CA LEU A 616 7.59 -40.08 -16.16
C LEU A 616 7.74 -38.58 -16.39
N SER A 617 7.11 -37.77 -15.56
CA SER A 617 7.29 -36.31 -15.61
C SER A 617 8.67 -35.90 -15.13
N ASP A 618 9.10 -34.71 -15.49
CA ASP A 618 10.23 -34.07 -14.80
C ASP A 618 9.93 -33.95 -13.31
N ILE A 619 10.96 -34.11 -12.47
CA ILE A 619 10.83 -33.84 -11.03
C ILE A 619 10.98 -32.35 -10.78
N ASN A 620 9.91 -31.76 -10.30
CA ASN A 620 9.97 -30.39 -9.79
C ASN A 620 10.54 -30.40 -8.37
N SER A 621 11.63 -29.69 -8.17
CA SER A 621 12.31 -29.55 -6.90
C SER A 621 12.29 -28.09 -6.44
N GLN A 622 12.01 -27.89 -5.16
CA GLN A 622 12.10 -26.58 -4.51
C GLN A 622 12.72 -26.75 -3.13
N LEU A 623 13.77 -26.04 -2.86
CA LEU A 623 14.50 -26.03 -1.60
C LEU A 623 14.53 -24.62 -1.03
N ARG A 624 14.14 -24.49 0.23
CA ARG A 624 14.26 -23.26 0.99
C ARG A 624 15.11 -23.52 2.23
N ILE A 625 16.20 -22.80 2.34
CA ILE A 625 17.14 -22.90 3.46
C ILE A 625 17.32 -21.52 4.08
N LYS A 626 17.37 -21.50 5.40
CA LYS A 626 17.70 -20.30 6.17
C LYS A 626 18.90 -20.62 7.08
N PRO A 627 20.13 -20.58 6.57
CA PRO A 627 21.31 -20.93 7.34
C PRO A 627 21.52 -20.02 8.54
N MET A 628 21.14 -18.74 8.38
CA MET A 628 21.23 -17.68 9.41
C MET A 628 20.00 -16.77 9.32
N GLU A 629 19.72 -16.03 10.36
CA GLU A 629 18.54 -15.11 10.40
C GLU A 629 18.54 -14.08 9.27
N PHE A 630 19.72 -13.64 8.87
CA PHE A 630 19.91 -12.64 7.83
C PHE A 630 20.10 -13.23 6.42
N TRP A 631 20.11 -14.58 6.26
CA TRP A 631 20.40 -15.23 5.00
C TRP A 631 19.32 -16.24 4.64
N ASN A 632 18.64 -16.02 3.51
CA ASN A 632 17.63 -16.91 2.95
C ASN A 632 18.05 -17.36 1.55
N ILE A 633 17.97 -18.64 1.30
CA ILE A 633 18.27 -19.26 0.01
C ILE A 633 17.04 -20.02 -0.46
N VAL A 634 16.63 -19.74 -1.67
CA VAL A 634 15.59 -20.49 -2.37
C VAL A 634 16.21 -21.02 -3.65
N ALA A 635 16.23 -22.33 -3.80
CA ALA A 635 16.69 -23.00 -5.01
C ALA A 635 15.58 -23.89 -5.56
N GLY A 636 15.48 -24.00 -6.87
CA GLY A 636 14.46 -24.83 -7.50
C GLY A 636 14.82 -25.17 -8.92
N GLY A 637 14.09 -26.10 -9.49
CA GLY A 637 14.29 -26.49 -10.87
C GLY A 637 13.55 -27.76 -11.24
N ASN A 638 13.60 -28.07 -12.52
CA ASN A 638 13.05 -29.29 -13.08
C ASN A 638 14.16 -30.23 -13.54
N PHE A 639 14.10 -31.47 -13.10
CA PHE A 639 15.05 -32.49 -13.42
C PHE A 639 14.40 -33.59 -14.23
N SER A 640 14.89 -33.82 -15.45
CA SER A 640 14.42 -34.85 -16.36
C SER A 640 15.32 -36.10 -16.29
N PHE A 641 14.70 -37.28 -16.18
CA PHE A 641 15.40 -38.55 -16.22
C PHE A 641 15.64 -39.07 -17.65
N TYR A 642 15.02 -38.42 -18.64
CA TYR A 642 15.13 -38.83 -20.03
C TYR A 642 16.44 -38.44 -20.68
N ASP A 643 16.88 -39.29 -21.58
CA ASP A 643 18.00 -39.05 -22.46
C ASP A 643 17.69 -37.94 -23.49
N TRP A 644 18.67 -37.49 -24.23
CA TRP A 644 18.54 -36.38 -25.17
C TRP A 644 19.53 -36.50 -26.34
N VAL A 645 19.17 -35.92 -27.44
CA VAL A 645 20.06 -35.73 -28.58
C VAL A 645 20.92 -34.50 -28.37
N ASP A 646 22.26 -34.68 -28.33
CA ASP A 646 23.20 -33.60 -28.03
C ASP A 646 23.15 -32.45 -29.04
N SER A 647 22.84 -32.70 -30.31
CA SER A 647 22.75 -31.68 -31.35
C SER A 647 21.52 -30.81 -31.25
N THR A 648 20.37 -31.37 -30.93
CA THR A 648 19.07 -30.64 -30.88
C THR A 648 18.58 -30.31 -29.48
N GLY A 649 19.18 -30.93 -28.44
CA GLY A 649 18.71 -30.82 -27.08
C GLY A 649 17.35 -31.47 -26.80
N ARG A 650 16.73 -32.10 -27.80
CA ARG A 650 15.41 -32.75 -27.64
C ARG A 650 15.52 -34.00 -26.77
N SER A 651 14.52 -34.20 -25.90
CA SER A 651 14.45 -35.43 -25.11
C SER A 651 14.08 -36.63 -25.97
N VAL A 652 14.65 -37.79 -25.64
CA VAL A 652 14.37 -39.10 -26.27
C VAL A 652 13.61 -39.94 -25.26
N ASN A 653 12.70 -40.77 -25.72
CA ASN A 653 11.88 -41.63 -24.86
C ASN A 653 12.67 -42.86 -24.34
N SER A 654 13.86 -42.60 -23.79
CA SER A 654 14.70 -43.55 -23.06
C SER A 654 15.30 -42.88 -21.87
N PHE A 655 15.56 -43.60 -20.79
CA PHE A 655 16.21 -43.04 -19.60
C PHE A 655 17.70 -42.79 -19.82
N ALA A 656 18.17 -41.65 -19.34
CA ALA A 656 19.59 -41.26 -19.47
C ALA A 656 20.56 -42.25 -18.80
N ILE A 657 20.11 -42.98 -17.79
CA ILE A 657 20.92 -44.01 -17.13
C ILE A 657 21.19 -45.22 -18.05
N ALA A 658 20.36 -45.42 -19.06
CA ALA A 658 20.52 -46.52 -20.03
C ALA A 658 21.44 -46.15 -21.20
N ARG A 659 21.97 -44.94 -21.27
CA ARG A 659 22.84 -44.45 -22.32
C ARG A 659 24.19 -45.19 -22.29
N GLU A 660 24.56 -45.82 -23.39
CA GLU A 660 25.86 -46.45 -23.50
C GLU A 660 27.02 -45.44 -23.51
N GLY A 661 28.09 -45.76 -22.76
CA GLY A 661 29.31 -44.95 -22.70
C GLY A 661 29.30 -43.78 -21.71
N ASN A 662 28.16 -43.20 -21.38
CA ASN A 662 28.08 -42.11 -20.41
C ASN A 662 26.75 -42.16 -19.61
N ARG A 663 26.73 -43.06 -18.61
CA ARG A 663 25.54 -43.24 -17.75
C ARG A 663 25.34 -42.04 -16.83
N GLN A 664 24.25 -41.30 -17.04
CA GLN A 664 23.85 -40.18 -16.19
C GLN A 664 22.45 -40.47 -15.60
N LEU A 665 22.21 -40.00 -14.38
CA LEU A 665 20.91 -40.15 -13.76
C LEU A 665 19.82 -39.38 -14.54
N GLY A 666 20.16 -38.28 -15.19
CA GLY A 666 19.31 -37.38 -15.95
C GLY A 666 19.97 -36.02 -16.07
N ARG A 667 19.17 -35.01 -16.39
CA ARG A 667 19.63 -33.63 -16.54
C ARG A 667 18.66 -32.61 -15.97
N TRP A 668 19.18 -31.50 -15.51
CA TRP A 668 18.37 -30.31 -15.22
C TRP A 668 17.89 -29.70 -16.55
N THR A 669 16.62 -29.35 -16.62
CA THR A 669 16.03 -28.59 -17.72
C THR A 669 15.91 -27.12 -17.37
N THR A 670 15.62 -26.83 -16.11
CA THR A 670 15.64 -25.49 -15.51
C THR A 670 16.28 -25.58 -14.13
N PHE A 671 16.98 -24.53 -13.74
CA PHE A 671 17.53 -24.40 -12.40
C PHE A 671 17.61 -22.93 -12.01
N ASN A 672 17.06 -22.59 -10.86
CA ASN A 672 17.08 -21.23 -10.35
C ASN A 672 17.53 -21.21 -8.89
N VAL A 673 18.29 -20.18 -8.53
CA VAL A 673 18.71 -19.91 -7.15
C VAL A 673 18.52 -18.43 -6.86
N ALA A 674 17.83 -18.15 -5.78
CA ALA A 674 17.75 -16.82 -5.19
C ALA A 674 18.38 -16.85 -3.80
N SER A 675 19.40 -16.06 -3.58
CA SER A 675 20.09 -15.93 -2.30
C SER A 675 19.95 -14.50 -1.80
N THR A 676 19.22 -14.31 -0.71
CA THR A 676 18.92 -12.99 -0.17
C THR A 676 19.55 -12.81 1.20
N PHE A 677 20.29 -11.73 1.35
CA PHE A 677 20.89 -11.29 2.60
C PHE A 677 20.18 -10.02 3.06
N THR A 678 19.76 -10.01 4.31
CA THR A 678 19.12 -8.86 4.95
C THR A 678 19.89 -8.48 6.20
N PHE A 679 20.58 -7.37 6.13
CA PHE A 679 21.31 -6.81 7.26
C PHE A 679 20.62 -5.53 7.74
N SER A 680 20.49 -5.39 9.03
CA SER A 680 19.96 -4.14 9.64
C SER A 680 20.52 -3.96 11.05
N SER A 681 20.45 -2.71 11.54
CA SER A 681 20.76 -2.44 12.95
C SER A 681 19.75 -3.14 13.86
N LYS A 682 20.15 -3.41 15.12
CA LYS A 682 19.24 -4.03 16.10
C LYS A 682 18.01 -3.17 16.40
N GLU A 683 18.19 -1.86 16.48
CA GLU A 683 17.08 -0.90 16.64
C GLU A 683 16.18 -0.92 15.41
N GLY A 684 16.76 -0.98 14.19
CA GLY A 684 16.02 -1.06 12.95
C GLY A 684 15.11 -2.27 12.85
N GLN A 685 15.54 -3.44 13.34
CA GLN A 685 14.71 -4.65 13.35
C GLN A 685 13.43 -4.48 14.19
N LYS A 686 13.56 -3.86 15.36
CA LYS A 686 12.41 -3.59 16.24
C LYS A 686 11.43 -2.62 15.59
N ILE A 687 11.92 -1.52 15.03
CA ILE A 687 11.11 -0.49 14.38
C ILE A 687 10.40 -1.04 13.14
N ILE A 688 11.08 -1.84 12.32
CA ILE A 688 10.47 -2.46 11.14
C ILE A 688 9.30 -3.35 11.55
N SER A 689 9.45 -4.14 12.62
CA SER A 689 8.36 -4.99 13.11
C SER A 689 7.18 -4.20 13.65
N GLU A 690 7.43 -3.09 14.35
CA GLU A 690 6.40 -2.18 14.86
C GLU A 690 5.68 -1.46 13.71
N THR A 691 6.42 -1.01 12.70
CA THR A 691 5.86 -0.34 11.52
C THR A 691 5.05 -1.29 10.67
N ASP A 692 5.50 -2.53 10.46
CA ASP A 692 4.73 -3.57 9.77
C ASP A 692 3.43 -3.91 10.52
N GLN A 693 3.46 -3.88 11.84
CA GLN A 693 2.28 -4.12 12.66
C GLN A 693 1.31 -2.95 12.58
N MET A 694 1.79 -1.70 12.68
CA MET A 694 0.98 -0.50 12.48
C MET A 694 0.37 -0.42 11.08
N LEU A 695 1.10 -0.80 10.03
CA LEU A 695 0.60 -0.84 8.66
C LEU A 695 -0.46 -1.93 8.47
N LYS A 696 -0.35 -3.06 9.16
CA LYS A 696 -1.36 -4.12 9.15
C LYS A 696 -2.63 -3.71 9.89
N ASP A 697 -2.50 -2.97 10.98
CA ASP A 697 -3.63 -2.51 11.80
C ASP A 697 -4.37 -1.32 11.15
N ASN A 698 -3.66 -0.48 10.37
CA ASN A 698 -4.21 0.71 9.68
C ASN A 698 -4.43 0.50 8.17
N TRP A 699 -4.66 -0.72 7.73
CA TRP A 699 -4.76 -1.15 6.33
C TRP A 699 -5.67 -0.31 5.40
N ASN A 700 -6.52 0.57 5.89
CA ASN A 700 -7.67 1.07 5.14
C ASN A 700 -7.58 2.47 4.51
N GLN A 701 -6.66 3.36 4.85
CA GLN A 701 -6.64 4.72 4.27
C GLN A 701 -5.29 5.21 3.77
N ASP A 702 -4.20 4.90 4.46
CA ASP A 702 -2.89 5.47 4.16
C ASP A 702 -1.99 4.54 3.34
N TYR A 703 -2.27 3.24 3.32
CA TYR A 703 -1.44 2.24 2.66
C TYR A 703 -1.26 2.52 1.15
N ASN A 704 -2.33 2.82 0.43
CA ASN A 704 -2.25 3.13 -1.00
C ASN A 704 -1.52 4.45 -1.27
N TYR A 705 -1.69 5.44 -0.40
CA TYR A 705 -0.98 6.71 -0.50
C TYR A 705 0.52 6.51 -0.32
N TYR A 706 0.92 5.74 0.69
CA TYR A 706 2.32 5.50 1.01
C TYR A 706 2.99 4.48 0.08
N MET A 707 2.26 3.47 -0.41
CA MET A 707 2.79 2.54 -1.43
C MET A 707 3.08 3.23 -2.76
N LEU A 708 2.29 4.24 -3.14
CA LEU A 708 2.53 5.06 -4.31
C LEU A 708 3.64 6.11 -4.08
N ARG A 709 3.96 6.38 -2.83
CA ARG A 709 4.94 7.40 -2.41
C ARG A 709 5.84 6.89 -1.29
N PRO A 710 6.58 5.79 -1.49
CA PRO A 710 7.42 5.19 -0.45
C PRO A 710 8.51 6.15 0.07
N TYR A 711 8.81 7.21 -0.67
CA TYR A 711 9.74 8.27 -0.30
C TYR A 711 9.19 9.27 0.74
N GLU A 712 7.88 9.26 1.01
CA GLU A 712 7.26 10.10 2.06
C GLU A 712 7.29 9.46 3.45
N VAL A 713 7.51 8.13 3.51
CA VAL A 713 7.53 7.34 4.76
C VAL A 713 8.96 6.90 5.08
N MET A 714 9.83 7.87 5.28
CA MET A 714 11.19 7.56 5.69
C MET A 714 11.34 7.63 7.21
N ASP A 715 11.67 6.50 7.81
CA ASP A 715 11.92 6.45 9.26
C ASP A 715 13.40 6.70 9.55
N PHE A 716 13.72 7.92 9.96
CA PHE A 716 15.07 8.30 10.34
C PHE A 716 15.59 7.61 11.62
N ARG A 717 14.75 6.84 12.31
CA ARG A 717 15.15 6.06 13.50
C ARG A 717 15.91 4.79 13.11
N ILE A 718 15.82 4.32 11.86
CA ILE A 718 16.55 3.15 11.39
C ILE A 718 17.96 3.56 10.95
N PRO A 719 19.02 3.23 11.71
CA PRO A 719 20.36 3.68 11.37
C PRO A 719 20.86 3.18 10.02
N TRP A 720 20.62 1.90 9.73
CA TRP A 720 20.93 1.34 8.42
C TRP A 720 20.22 0.00 8.18
N ARG A 721 19.96 -0.29 6.93
CA ARG A 721 19.44 -1.55 6.41
C ARG A 721 20.04 -1.81 5.03
N VAL A 722 20.51 -3.01 4.79
CA VAL A 722 21.04 -3.45 3.50
C VAL A 722 20.40 -4.80 3.15
N ASN A 723 19.72 -4.83 2.02
CA ASN A 723 19.21 -6.04 1.40
C ASN A 723 20.03 -6.32 0.14
N LEU A 724 20.58 -7.49 0.02
CA LEU A 724 21.34 -7.94 -1.14
C LEU A 724 20.71 -9.24 -1.63
N SER A 725 20.31 -9.32 -2.88
CA SER A 725 19.71 -10.50 -3.48
C SER A 725 20.48 -10.87 -4.73
N TYR A 726 21.07 -12.05 -4.74
CA TYR A 726 21.66 -12.68 -5.91
C TYR A 726 20.63 -13.62 -6.52
N ASN A 727 20.35 -13.48 -7.82
CA ASN A 727 19.46 -14.34 -8.57
C ASN A 727 20.22 -14.98 -9.73
N PHE A 728 20.10 -16.28 -9.81
CA PHE A 728 20.63 -17.12 -10.89
C PHE A 728 19.45 -17.87 -11.51
N ASP A 729 19.22 -17.72 -12.78
CA ASP A 729 18.24 -18.48 -13.56
C ASP A 729 18.97 -19.12 -14.74
N TRP A 730 18.86 -20.43 -14.83
CA TRP A 730 19.41 -21.21 -15.91
C TRP A 730 18.29 -22.05 -16.53
N ARG A 731 18.17 -21.95 -17.86
CA ARG A 731 17.23 -22.73 -18.67
C ARG A 731 17.93 -23.32 -19.85
N ARG A 732 17.72 -24.61 -20.06
CA ARG A 732 18.20 -25.28 -21.25
C ARG A 732 17.27 -24.99 -22.43
N ASN A 733 17.84 -24.74 -23.61
CA ASN A 733 17.06 -24.68 -24.84
C ASN A 733 16.80 -26.15 -25.28
N THR A 734 15.53 -26.53 -25.36
CA THR A 734 15.10 -27.88 -25.72
C THR A 734 14.68 -28.00 -27.18
N ASN A 735 14.67 -26.92 -27.97
CA ASN A 735 14.31 -26.84 -29.36
C ASN A 735 15.36 -26.05 -30.13
N ILE A 736 16.59 -26.60 -30.21
CA ILE A 736 17.67 -25.94 -30.93
C ILE A 736 17.46 -26.19 -32.44
N THR A 737 17.32 -25.11 -33.20
CA THR A 737 17.35 -25.15 -34.67
C THR A 737 18.81 -25.08 -35.18
N ALA A 738 19.02 -25.40 -36.45
CA ALA A 738 20.39 -25.36 -37.03
C ALA A 738 21.01 -23.96 -36.99
N THR A 739 20.21 -22.90 -36.85
CA THR A 739 20.62 -21.50 -36.74
C THR A 739 20.85 -21.03 -35.29
N ASP A 740 20.41 -21.79 -34.29
CA ASP A 740 20.54 -21.39 -32.89
C ASP A 740 21.96 -21.67 -32.35
N THR A 741 22.60 -20.61 -31.92
CA THR A 741 23.95 -20.69 -31.28
C THR A 741 23.89 -20.93 -29.78
N LEU A 742 22.75 -20.67 -29.14
CA LEU A 742 22.60 -20.70 -27.69
C LEU A 742 21.92 -22.02 -27.21
N ARG A 743 22.70 -22.85 -26.56
CA ARG A 743 22.19 -24.12 -25.96
C ARG A 743 21.55 -23.93 -24.58
N SER A 744 21.79 -22.81 -23.95
CA SER A 744 21.18 -22.46 -22.65
C SER A 744 21.12 -20.95 -22.45
N PHE A 745 20.11 -20.52 -21.71
CA PHE A 745 19.97 -19.15 -21.27
C PHE A 745 20.38 -19.05 -19.81
N ILE A 746 21.29 -18.12 -19.52
CA ILE A 746 21.77 -17.84 -18.17
C ILE A 746 21.49 -16.37 -17.89
N ILE A 747 20.72 -16.11 -16.84
CA ILE A 747 20.48 -14.76 -16.30
C ILE A 747 21.06 -14.73 -14.88
N GLN A 748 21.98 -13.82 -14.64
CA GLN A 748 22.59 -13.62 -13.33
C GLN A 748 22.48 -12.15 -12.94
N THR A 749 21.79 -11.89 -11.86
CA THR A 749 21.61 -10.52 -11.39
C THR A 749 21.89 -10.39 -9.89
N ILE A 750 22.49 -9.28 -9.51
CA ILE A 750 22.57 -8.83 -8.12
C ILE A 750 21.66 -7.62 -7.97
N THR A 751 20.64 -7.75 -7.13
CA THR A 751 19.78 -6.64 -6.74
C THR A 751 20.14 -6.19 -5.34
N TYR A 752 20.37 -4.92 -5.15
CA TYR A 752 20.64 -4.36 -3.84
C TYR A 752 19.68 -3.24 -3.49
N GLN A 753 19.39 -3.13 -2.22
CA GLN A 753 18.71 -1.98 -1.61
C GLN A 753 19.45 -1.67 -0.31
N ALA A 754 19.88 -0.44 -0.16
CA ALA A 754 20.57 0.01 1.04
C ALA A 754 19.99 1.34 1.51
N ASP A 755 19.64 1.41 2.77
CA ASP A 755 19.12 2.59 3.44
C ASP A 755 20.10 2.94 4.57
N PHE A 756 20.57 4.18 4.60
CA PHE A 756 21.54 4.68 5.58
C PHE A 756 21.06 6.01 6.17
N THR A 757 20.87 6.06 7.46
CA THR A 757 20.66 7.30 8.20
C THR A 757 22.02 7.83 8.65
N LEU A 758 22.59 8.76 7.88
CA LEU A 758 23.91 9.33 8.14
C LEU A 758 23.91 10.20 9.40
N THR A 759 22.81 10.89 9.64
CA THR A 759 22.55 11.67 10.86
C THR A 759 21.02 11.64 11.11
N PRO A 760 20.52 12.02 12.29
CA PRO A 760 19.08 12.10 12.55
C PRO A 760 18.28 12.97 11.55
N ARG A 761 18.99 13.71 10.70
CA ARG A 761 18.39 14.61 9.71
C ARG A 761 18.70 14.25 8.25
N TRP A 762 19.60 13.28 8.02
CA TRP A 762 20.01 12.86 6.68
C TRP A 762 19.80 11.36 6.49
N MET A 763 19.07 10.99 5.47
CA MET A 763 18.90 9.61 5.04
C MET A 763 19.24 9.47 3.56
N VAL A 764 19.98 8.43 3.23
CA VAL A 764 20.33 8.07 1.86
C VAL A 764 19.85 6.65 1.62
N SER A 765 19.02 6.49 0.58
CA SER A 765 18.59 5.18 0.10
C SER A 765 19.11 4.97 -1.32
N THR A 766 19.64 3.80 -1.57
CA THR A 766 20.04 3.41 -2.92
C THR A 766 19.54 2.02 -3.23
N ARG A 767 19.08 1.84 -4.45
CA ARG A 767 18.69 0.54 -4.98
C ARG A 767 19.17 0.39 -6.42
N GLY A 768 19.48 -0.82 -6.80
CA GLY A 768 19.90 -1.09 -8.15
C GLY A 768 19.96 -2.58 -8.47
N THR A 769 20.03 -2.86 -9.76
CA THR A 769 20.20 -4.20 -10.30
C THR A 769 21.43 -4.22 -11.20
N PHE A 770 22.37 -5.09 -10.88
CA PHE A 770 23.58 -5.33 -11.65
C PHE A 770 23.44 -6.63 -12.43
N ASP A 771 23.61 -6.59 -13.73
CA ASP A 771 23.68 -7.77 -14.60
C ASP A 771 25.12 -8.26 -14.65
N ILE A 772 25.35 -9.46 -14.12
CA ILE A 772 26.72 -10.05 -14.05
C ILE A 772 27.23 -10.42 -15.43
N LYS A 773 26.33 -10.89 -16.33
CA LYS A 773 26.73 -11.30 -17.67
C LYS A 773 27.15 -10.11 -18.53
N GLN A 774 26.46 -9.00 -18.41
CA GLN A 774 26.76 -7.77 -19.14
C GLN A 774 27.76 -6.88 -18.41
N MET A 775 28.11 -7.22 -17.15
CA MET A 775 28.99 -6.45 -16.26
C MET A 775 28.57 -4.97 -16.14
N GLN A 776 27.26 -4.70 -16.10
CA GLN A 776 26.71 -3.35 -16.02
C GLN A 776 25.49 -3.27 -15.12
N PHE A 777 25.23 -2.07 -14.63
CA PHE A 777 23.97 -1.79 -13.93
C PHE A 777 22.84 -1.62 -14.93
N SER A 778 21.80 -2.43 -14.77
CA SER A 778 20.54 -2.28 -15.53
C SER A 778 19.75 -1.07 -15.04
N THR A 779 19.71 -0.88 -13.72
CA THR A 779 19.04 0.24 -13.05
C THR A 779 19.78 0.62 -11.78
N VAL A 780 19.83 1.90 -11.49
CA VAL A 780 20.29 2.45 -10.20
C VAL A 780 19.40 3.62 -9.86
N SER A 781 18.94 3.70 -8.63
CA SER A 781 18.32 4.91 -8.10
C SER A 781 18.97 5.30 -6.78
N ILE A 782 19.08 6.58 -6.57
CA ILE A 782 19.62 7.19 -5.35
C ILE A 782 18.58 8.19 -4.85
N ASP A 783 18.15 8.00 -3.61
CA ASP A 783 17.21 8.85 -2.91
C ASP A 783 17.92 9.47 -1.71
N VAL A 784 17.96 10.78 -1.64
CA VAL A 784 18.55 11.53 -0.52
C VAL A 784 17.47 12.37 0.12
N HIS A 785 17.28 12.19 1.42
CA HIS A 785 16.30 12.94 2.20
C HIS A 785 17.00 13.71 3.32
N ARG A 786 16.58 14.95 3.48
CA ARG A 786 17.04 15.78 4.59
C ARG A 786 15.85 16.44 5.29
N ASN A 787 15.78 16.22 6.59
CA ASN A 787 14.87 16.97 7.45
C ASN A 787 15.52 18.32 7.83
N LEU A 788 14.93 19.40 7.33
CA LEU A 788 15.35 20.77 7.56
C LEU A 788 14.52 21.45 8.67
N HIS A 789 14.02 20.67 9.61
CA HIS A 789 13.14 21.08 10.70
C HIS A 789 11.71 21.39 10.19
N CYS A 790 11.48 22.53 9.59
CA CYS A 790 10.16 22.94 9.05
C CYS A 790 9.95 22.51 7.59
N TRP A 791 11.00 22.03 6.92
CA TRP A 791 10.98 21.60 5.53
C TRP A 791 11.58 20.22 5.37
N LYS A 792 11.16 19.53 4.32
CA LYS A 792 11.79 18.29 3.85
C LYS A 792 12.41 18.55 2.49
N LEU A 793 13.72 18.26 2.37
CA LEU A 793 14.40 18.18 1.10
C LEU A 793 14.43 16.72 0.65
N SER A 794 14.01 16.45 -0.56
CA SER A 794 14.13 15.14 -1.21
C SER A 794 14.85 15.30 -2.54
N PHE A 795 15.88 14.51 -2.76
CA PHE A 795 16.61 14.43 -4.02
C PHE A 795 16.56 13.00 -4.53
N PHE A 796 15.98 12.79 -5.70
CA PHE A 796 15.90 11.50 -6.38
C PHE A 796 16.71 11.55 -7.65
N TYR A 797 17.54 10.53 -7.90
CA TYR A 797 18.41 10.49 -9.05
C TYR A 797 18.51 9.07 -9.63
N VAL A 798 18.28 8.92 -10.93
CA VAL A 798 18.46 7.69 -11.70
C VAL A 798 19.54 7.92 -12.74
N PRO A 799 20.81 7.57 -12.44
CA PRO A 799 21.94 7.79 -13.34
C PRO A 799 22.00 6.82 -14.52
N VAL A 800 21.45 5.59 -14.35
CA VAL A 800 21.63 4.46 -15.28
C VAL A 800 20.29 3.88 -15.68
N GLY A 801 20.23 3.34 -16.89
CA GLY A 801 19.03 2.75 -17.47
C GLY A 801 18.35 3.69 -18.47
N PHE A 802 17.25 3.24 -19.02
CA PHE A 802 16.46 4.02 -19.98
C PHE A 802 15.63 5.13 -19.32
N ASN A 803 15.53 5.13 -17.99
CA ASN A 803 14.78 6.11 -17.16
C ASN A 803 15.65 7.16 -16.51
N LYS A 804 16.78 7.54 -17.11
CA LYS A 804 17.65 8.57 -16.53
C LYS A 804 16.85 9.82 -16.21
N SER A 805 16.78 10.17 -14.94
CA SER A 805 15.96 11.27 -14.44
C SER A 805 16.49 11.78 -13.11
N PHE A 806 16.13 13.01 -12.75
CA PHE A 806 16.34 13.50 -11.41
C PHE A 806 15.17 14.39 -10.96
N MET A 807 15.00 14.49 -9.66
CA MET A 807 14.03 15.36 -9.03
C MET A 807 14.62 15.92 -7.74
N VAL A 808 14.47 17.24 -7.57
CA VAL A 808 14.71 17.93 -6.30
C VAL A 808 13.38 18.46 -5.81
N ARG A 809 13.00 18.12 -4.60
CA ARG A 809 11.77 18.59 -3.99
C ARG A 809 12.07 19.18 -2.61
N ILE A 810 11.55 20.36 -2.36
CA ILE A 810 11.52 20.99 -1.05
C ILE A 810 10.05 21.23 -0.72
N ALA A 811 9.57 20.68 0.39
CA ALA A 811 8.18 20.78 0.82
C ALA A 811 8.10 21.10 2.31
N ALA A 812 7.07 21.84 2.71
CA ALA A 812 6.81 22.08 4.12
C ALA A 812 6.44 20.79 4.87
N ASN A 813 6.86 20.68 6.13
CA ASN A 813 6.55 19.52 6.98
C ASN A 813 5.10 19.51 7.46
N ALA A 814 4.54 20.69 7.70
CA ALA A 814 3.20 20.82 8.28
C ALA A 814 2.12 20.36 7.30
N SER A 815 1.15 19.62 7.82
CA SER A 815 0.03 19.09 7.03
C SER A 815 -0.80 20.18 6.34
N MET A 816 -0.96 21.33 6.98
CA MET A 816 -1.65 22.52 6.46
C MET A 816 -0.95 23.11 5.23
N LEU A 817 0.38 23.03 5.15
CA LEU A 817 1.20 23.60 4.08
C LEU A 817 1.78 22.54 3.13
N LYS A 818 1.24 21.31 3.11
CA LYS A 818 1.72 20.22 2.24
C LYS A 818 1.77 20.56 0.75
N ASP A 819 0.95 21.53 0.32
CA ASP A 819 0.91 22.02 -1.05
C ASP A 819 1.94 23.13 -1.32
N VAL A 820 2.56 23.70 -0.27
CA VAL A 820 3.67 24.64 -0.40
C VAL A 820 4.94 23.84 -0.61
N LYS A 821 5.21 23.54 -1.89
CA LYS A 821 6.37 22.77 -2.32
C LYS A 821 7.01 23.40 -3.54
N TYR A 822 8.31 23.29 -3.63
CA TYR A 822 9.06 23.54 -4.84
C TYR A 822 9.59 22.21 -5.38
N GLU A 823 9.27 21.90 -6.62
CA GLU A 823 9.70 20.67 -7.27
C GLU A 823 10.36 21.00 -8.60
N PHE A 824 11.63 20.66 -8.70
CA PHE A 824 12.40 20.74 -9.93
C PHE A 824 12.72 19.34 -10.39
N ARG A 825 12.28 18.99 -11.61
CA ARG A 825 12.48 17.64 -12.14
C ARG A 825 12.90 17.66 -13.60
N ARG A 826 13.76 16.72 -13.95
CA ARG A 826 14.03 16.34 -15.33
C ARG A 826 13.38 14.97 -15.55
N PRO A 827 12.29 14.88 -16.32
CA PRO A 827 11.68 13.59 -16.64
C PRO A 827 12.61 12.74 -17.50
N PRO A 828 12.40 11.41 -17.57
CA PRO A 828 13.14 10.55 -18.46
C PRO A 828 13.09 11.05 -19.89
N ALA A 829 14.22 11.04 -20.57
CA ALA A 829 14.27 11.30 -21.99
C ALA A 829 13.88 10.00 -22.71
N PHE A 830 12.71 9.97 -23.29
CA PHE A 830 12.30 8.89 -24.19
C PHE A 830 12.85 9.20 -25.57
N PHE A 831 13.70 8.34 -26.07
CA PHE A 831 14.24 8.39 -27.43
C PHE A 831 13.32 7.64 -28.38
#